data_862bf8fe15adeefa2d9228fe19c4d889
#
_entry.id   862bf8fe15adeefa2d9228fe19c4d889
#
_cell.length_a   1.000
_cell.length_b   1.000
_cell.length_c   1.000
_cell.angle_alpha   90.00
_cell.angle_beta   90.00
_cell.angle_gamma   90.00
#
_symmetry.space_group_name_H-M   'P 1'
#
loop_
_entity.id
_entity.type
_entity.pdbx_description
1 polymer ?
#
loop_
_entity_poly.entity_id
_entity_poly.type
_entity_poly.pdbx_seq_one_letter_code
_entity_poly.pdbx_strand_id
1 'polypeptide(L)'
;MKININKERFNGENFVLDKERGVEGTLASNVKPWLKYYNVDINTYSDEKKAYLDTNMNAYDYFLKVTESYGNIKLLSYCGKAYTREDLISKVEEYIKRFNKMNIKRGDIVSFMMLNNPDIIFMWFALSKLGATANLIKFDEAEDRIKDILVKTKSKYFFITDVPLITEKVSKGIEEVDTLDSIICMSLFEELSSIQKLNMLVENAKGKVHSNNPKLLYKELENILTNMKKQERESDSYKIDKRFMSFKDWKKYTRGGKLLNKPMGIGSDTSVIVYTGGTTGNAKGVPLSNINLNSSAYGFKLGDLGFDVGKTSMSILPPSVAYYYNATYCLLCCGVSVELIPFFTPQEYPLLLDKYKPNIFLSGPILFKEMVDSNIIKDTSFMTSPISGGDKLTVAEEEAANEYIRNHGGSATLKQGYGESESTAAATYSKEIAYALGSIGIPFINVNVSMFDENNNEIPFGEGKIGEICISGPTVMKGYFEDKEETDKVLMKHKDGKVWLHTSDYGYMDKEGRIYHCGRAKRMITRSGDKVWLTAIEEIIKTHHNVFDCCVVKKEDSIEREIPVCHIIFNNEDEKETTIDELNKLIYTKLKEHYIPKYYVITKEIPLTEVNKKVDFVKLEKEDIFDNNIYEINGNIIVPRKGKTKILK
;
A
#
# COMPACT_ATOMS: atom_id res chain seq x y z
N MET A 1 -6.26 -21.87 -24.07
CA MET A 1 -6.36 -22.95 -23.07
C MET A 1 -7.81 -23.03 -22.63
N LYS A 2 -8.51 -24.15 -22.83
CA LYS A 2 -9.88 -24.29 -22.34
C LYS A 2 -9.81 -24.42 -20.81
N ILE A 3 -10.30 -23.42 -20.11
CA ILE A 3 -10.41 -23.45 -18.65
C ILE A 3 -11.51 -24.44 -18.33
N ASN A 4 -11.13 -25.57 -17.70
CA ASN A 4 -12.09 -26.56 -17.22
C ASN A 4 -12.76 -25.97 -15.98
N ILE A 5 -13.97 -25.47 -16.16
CA ILE A 5 -14.77 -24.91 -15.06
C ILE A 5 -15.34 -26.11 -14.31
N ASN A 6 -14.82 -26.39 -13.13
CA ASN A 6 -15.34 -27.46 -12.28
C ASN A 6 -16.68 -27.01 -11.68
N LYS A 7 -17.75 -27.74 -11.97
CA LYS A 7 -19.15 -27.41 -11.68
C LYS A 7 -19.50 -27.39 -10.17
N GLU A 8 -18.65 -27.95 -9.33
CA GLU A 8 -18.92 -28.14 -7.90
C GLU A 8 -18.17 -27.14 -7.00
N ARG A 9 -17.75 -26.01 -7.56
CA ARG A 9 -17.02 -24.98 -6.83
C ARG A 9 -17.98 -24.27 -5.88
N PHE A 10 -17.73 -24.36 -4.58
CA PHE A 10 -18.49 -23.69 -3.53
C PHE A 10 -19.90 -24.22 -3.22
N ASN A 11 -19.99 -25.49 -2.80
CA ASN A 11 -21.17 -25.99 -2.11
C ASN A 11 -21.36 -25.24 -0.78
N GLY A 12 -22.40 -24.46 -0.68
CA GLY A 12 -22.79 -23.75 0.56
C GLY A 12 -23.18 -22.29 0.37
N GLU A 13 -22.80 -21.65 -0.69
CA GLU A 13 -23.40 -20.42 -1.15
C GLU A 13 -24.24 -20.71 -2.40
N ASN A 14 -25.39 -20.08 -2.56
CA ASN A 14 -26.24 -20.18 -3.76
C ASN A 14 -25.54 -19.53 -4.96
N PHE A 15 -24.48 -20.19 -5.47
CA PHE A 15 -23.87 -19.79 -6.72
C PHE A 15 -24.61 -20.45 -7.86
N VAL A 16 -25.21 -19.65 -8.71
CA VAL A 16 -25.71 -20.12 -9.99
C VAL A 16 -24.50 -20.50 -10.84
N LEU A 17 -24.31 -21.80 -11.02
CA LEU A 17 -23.17 -22.35 -11.72
C LEU A 17 -23.30 -22.17 -13.24
N ASP A 18 -22.25 -21.66 -13.84
CA ASP A 18 -21.77 -21.86 -15.20
C ASP A 18 -22.43 -21.11 -16.37
N LYS A 19 -23.72 -21.16 -16.57
CA LYS A 19 -24.34 -20.51 -17.75
C LYS A 19 -24.59 -19.02 -17.55
N GLU A 20 -24.78 -18.58 -16.32
CA GLU A 20 -25.07 -17.19 -15.98
C GLU A 20 -23.83 -16.42 -15.49
N ARG A 21 -22.74 -17.11 -15.16
CA ARG A 21 -21.47 -16.46 -14.82
C ARG A 21 -20.80 -15.94 -16.09
N GLY A 22 -20.71 -14.64 -16.22
CA GLY A 22 -20.20 -13.98 -17.40
C GLY A 22 -21.30 -13.66 -18.41
N VAL A 23 -22.57 -13.85 -18.06
CA VAL A 23 -23.68 -13.29 -18.86
C VAL A 23 -23.69 -11.78 -18.64
N GLU A 24 -23.41 -11.07 -19.71
CA GLU A 24 -23.47 -9.61 -19.75
C GLU A 24 -24.86 -9.13 -19.30
N GLY A 25 -24.91 -8.07 -18.50
CA GLY A 25 -26.14 -7.51 -17.96
C GLY A 25 -26.61 -8.10 -16.63
N THR A 26 -25.88 -9.04 -16.03
CA THR A 26 -26.17 -9.56 -14.69
C THR A 26 -25.37 -8.84 -13.60
N LEU A 27 -25.81 -8.96 -12.33
CA LEU A 27 -25.11 -8.33 -11.19
C LEU A 27 -23.92 -9.17 -10.77
N ALA A 28 -22.75 -8.54 -10.70
CA ALA A 28 -21.51 -9.21 -10.33
C ALA A 28 -21.52 -9.79 -8.91
N SER A 29 -22.19 -9.11 -7.97
CA SER A 29 -22.35 -9.59 -6.58
C SER A 29 -23.12 -10.91 -6.46
N ASN A 30 -23.97 -11.21 -7.42
CA ASN A 30 -24.77 -12.44 -7.47
C ASN A 30 -24.02 -13.59 -8.15
N VAL A 31 -23.45 -13.35 -9.34
CA VAL A 31 -22.88 -14.41 -10.19
C VAL A 31 -21.37 -14.58 -10.01
N LYS A 32 -20.68 -13.58 -9.47
CA LYS A 32 -19.23 -13.59 -9.20
C LYS A 32 -18.42 -14.12 -10.40
N PRO A 33 -18.41 -13.39 -11.53
CA PRO A 33 -17.85 -13.90 -12.80
C PRO A 33 -16.36 -14.25 -12.69
N TRP A 34 -15.64 -13.66 -11.76
CA TRP A 34 -14.21 -13.91 -11.51
C TRP A 34 -13.92 -15.29 -10.91
N LEU A 35 -14.91 -15.98 -10.27
CA LEU A 35 -14.66 -17.26 -9.62
C LEU A 35 -14.26 -18.37 -10.59
N LYS A 36 -14.53 -18.22 -11.88
CA LYS A 36 -14.06 -19.14 -12.92
C LYS A 36 -12.53 -19.26 -13.00
N TYR A 37 -11.81 -18.24 -12.52
CA TYR A 37 -10.36 -18.23 -12.51
C TYR A 37 -9.73 -18.86 -11.24
N TYR A 38 -10.55 -19.24 -10.27
CA TYR A 38 -10.09 -19.92 -9.07
C TYR A 38 -10.26 -21.42 -9.19
N ASN A 39 -9.16 -22.16 -9.05
CA ASN A 39 -9.18 -23.62 -9.05
C ASN A 39 -9.38 -24.13 -7.62
N VAL A 40 -10.56 -23.86 -7.06
CA VAL A 40 -10.89 -24.17 -5.68
C VAL A 40 -12.10 -25.08 -5.64
N ASP A 41 -11.90 -26.33 -5.22
CA ASP A 41 -12.96 -27.22 -4.78
C ASP A 41 -12.82 -27.42 -3.28
N ILE A 42 -13.77 -26.86 -2.53
CA ILE A 42 -13.76 -26.89 -1.06
C ILE A 42 -13.85 -28.32 -0.50
N ASN A 43 -14.40 -29.24 -1.28
CA ASN A 43 -14.56 -30.63 -0.88
C ASN A 43 -13.28 -31.47 -1.08
N THR A 44 -12.36 -30.98 -1.92
CA THR A 44 -11.09 -31.67 -2.22
C THR A 44 -9.89 -31.00 -1.54
N TYR A 45 -10.12 -30.00 -0.68
CA TYR A 45 -9.03 -29.37 0.06
C TYR A 45 -8.31 -30.37 0.96
N SER A 46 -6.98 -30.42 0.82
CA SER A 46 -6.11 -31.04 1.80
C SER A 46 -6.34 -30.39 3.17
N ASP A 47 -6.01 -31.11 4.24
CA ASP A 47 -6.13 -30.57 5.61
C ASP A 47 -5.34 -29.27 5.80
N GLU A 48 -4.23 -29.10 5.08
CA GLU A 48 -3.47 -27.86 5.01
C GLU A 48 -4.33 -26.68 4.51
N LYS A 49 -5.07 -26.87 3.40
CA LYS A 49 -5.94 -25.82 2.85
C LYS A 49 -7.17 -25.55 3.72
N LYS A 50 -7.70 -26.57 4.41
CA LYS A 50 -8.79 -26.39 5.38
C LYS A 50 -8.40 -25.50 6.56
N ALA A 51 -7.13 -25.49 6.96
CA ALA A 51 -6.64 -24.62 8.03
C ALA A 51 -6.87 -23.12 7.75
N TYR A 52 -6.86 -22.72 6.49
CA TYR A 52 -7.11 -21.33 6.09
C TYR A 52 -8.59 -20.91 6.18
N LEU A 53 -9.54 -21.85 6.21
CA LEU A 53 -10.97 -21.53 6.23
C LEU A 53 -11.43 -20.89 7.54
N ASP A 54 -10.77 -21.21 8.67
CA ASP A 54 -11.16 -20.70 9.97
C ASP A 54 -10.36 -19.43 10.30
N THR A 55 -10.86 -18.30 9.83
CA THR A 55 -10.24 -16.99 10.06
C THR A 55 -10.62 -16.35 11.41
N ASN A 56 -11.56 -16.98 12.16
CA ASN A 56 -12.10 -16.40 13.40
C ASN A 56 -11.24 -16.72 14.63
N MET A 57 -9.96 -16.35 14.56
CA MET A 57 -9.02 -16.46 15.67
C MET A 57 -8.06 -15.26 15.66
N ASN A 58 -7.25 -15.09 16.70
CA ASN A 58 -6.21 -14.05 16.68
C ASN A 58 -5.16 -14.36 15.59
N ALA A 59 -4.46 -13.33 15.10
CA ALA A 59 -3.55 -13.46 13.96
C ALA A 59 -2.37 -14.40 14.24
N TYR A 60 -1.87 -14.46 15.48
CA TYR A 60 -0.79 -15.36 15.84
C TYR A 60 -1.22 -16.84 15.79
N ASP A 61 -2.37 -17.18 16.36
CA ASP A 61 -2.88 -18.57 16.32
C ASP A 61 -3.24 -19.00 14.90
N TYR A 62 -3.75 -18.07 14.09
CA TYR A 62 -3.98 -18.32 12.66
C TYR A 62 -2.65 -18.62 11.94
N PHE A 63 -1.64 -17.78 12.14
CA PHE A 63 -0.30 -18.03 11.61
C PHE A 63 0.24 -19.40 12.02
N LEU A 64 0.16 -19.77 13.32
CA LEU A 64 0.61 -21.07 13.80
C LEU A 64 -0.08 -22.23 13.09
N LYS A 65 -1.43 -22.13 12.95
CA LYS A 65 -2.26 -23.15 12.33
C LYS A 65 -1.94 -23.35 10.85
N VAL A 66 -1.88 -22.25 10.07
CA VAL A 66 -1.69 -22.35 8.62
C VAL A 66 -0.25 -22.68 8.21
N THR A 67 0.72 -22.50 9.11
CA THR A 67 2.14 -22.81 8.86
C THR A 67 2.62 -24.10 9.51
N GLU A 68 1.74 -24.84 10.18
CA GLU A 68 2.10 -26.05 10.91
C GLU A 68 2.76 -27.11 10.02
N SER A 69 2.21 -27.33 8.82
CA SER A 69 2.68 -28.32 7.85
C SER A 69 4.01 -27.95 7.16
N TYR A 70 4.47 -26.69 7.29
CA TYR A 70 5.69 -26.24 6.59
C TYR A 70 6.99 -26.68 7.28
N GLY A 71 6.91 -27.19 8.51
CA GLY A 71 8.08 -27.51 9.31
C GLY A 71 8.88 -26.27 9.74
N ASN A 72 10.13 -26.48 10.13
CA ASN A 72 10.99 -25.38 10.62
C ASN A 72 11.76 -24.68 9.49
N ILE A 73 11.02 -24.07 8.57
CA ILE A 73 11.59 -23.31 7.45
C ILE A 73 12.01 -21.90 7.87
N LYS A 74 12.91 -21.28 7.09
CA LYS A 74 13.22 -19.86 7.21
C LYS A 74 12.01 -19.04 6.75
N LEU A 75 11.51 -18.15 7.60
CA LEU A 75 10.36 -17.30 7.32
C LEU A 75 10.70 -15.81 7.28
N LEU A 76 11.71 -15.38 8.03
CA LEU A 76 12.04 -13.98 8.16
C LEU A 76 13.55 -13.79 8.09
N SER A 77 13.99 -12.68 7.52
CA SER A 77 15.38 -12.26 7.61
C SER A 77 15.49 -10.73 7.73
N TYR A 78 16.58 -10.29 8.34
CA TYR A 78 16.84 -8.88 8.62
C TYR A 78 18.34 -8.64 8.76
N CYS A 79 18.92 -7.82 7.90
CA CYS A 79 20.34 -7.47 7.93
C CYS A 79 21.26 -8.70 8.07
N GLY A 80 20.98 -9.77 7.32
CA GLY A 80 21.76 -11.00 7.33
C GLY A 80 21.45 -11.97 8.49
N LYS A 81 20.57 -11.62 9.43
CA LYS A 81 20.04 -12.54 10.44
C LYS A 81 18.78 -13.21 9.92
N ALA A 82 18.75 -14.53 9.93
CA ALA A 82 17.59 -15.33 9.58
C ALA A 82 16.83 -15.80 10.82
N TYR A 83 15.52 -15.95 10.68
CA TYR A 83 14.63 -16.52 11.68
C TYR A 83 13.82 -17.64 11.04
N THR A 84 13.91 -18.82 11.63
CA THR A 84 13.04 -19.93 11.27
C THR A 84 11.65 -19.75 11.89
N ARG A 85 10.72 -20.63 11.54
CA ARG A 85 9.40 -20.67 12.17
C ARG A 85 9.49 -20.82 13.69
N GLU A 86 10.36 -21.70 14.18
CA GLU A 86 10.56 -21.91 15.62
C GLU A 86 11.21 -20.71 16.31
N ASP A 87 12.18 -20.05 15.66
CA ASP A 87 12.77 -18.81 16.19
C ASP A 87 11.70 -17.72 16.34
N LEU A 88 10.82 -17.56 15.33
CA LEU A 88 9.73 -16.59 15.36
C LEU A 88 8.77 -16.92 16.53
N ILE A 89 8.37 -18.16 16.68
CA ILE A 89 7.50 -18.61 17.78
C ILE A 89 8.16 -18.28 19.14
N SER A 90 9.44 -18.65 19.30
CA SER A 90 10.19 -18.39 20.55
C SER A 90 10.24 -16.90 20.89
N LYS A 91 10.46 -16.04 19.88
CA LYS A 91 10.48 -14.59 20.05
C LYS A 91 9.10 -14.04 20.43
N VAL A 92 8.05 -14.48 19.77
CA VAL A 92 6.67 -14.05 20.10
C VAL A 92 6.33 -14.46 21.54
N GLU A 93 6.66 -15.66 21.96
CA GLU A 93 6.43 -16.12 23.34
C GLU A 93 7.23 -15.30 24.38
N GLU A 94 8.44 -14.86 24.02
CA GLU A 94 9.21 -13.93 24.86
C GLU A 94 8.43 -12.62 25.05
N TYR A 95 7.89 -12.03 23.99
CA TYR A 95 7.11 -10.80 24.07
C TYR A 95 5.76 -11.00 24.78
N ILE A 96 5.08 -12.13 24.61
CA ILE A 96 3.88 -12.47 25.41
C ILE A 96 4.19 -12.44 26.91
N LYS A 97 5.28 -13.07 27.34
CA LYS A 97 5.71 -13.06 28.74
C LYS A 97 5.96 -11.63 29.26
N ARG A 98 6.64 -10.79 28.44
CA ARG A 98 6.96 -9.40 28.80
C ARG A 98 5.70 -8.54 28.89
N PHE A 99 4.81 -8.60 27.93
CA PHE A 99 3.55 -7.85 27.90
C PHE A 99 2.59 -8.31 29.03
N ASN A 100 2.57 -9.60 29.33
CA ASN A 100 1.84 -10.10 30.50
C ASN A 100 2.40 -9.54 31.82
N LYS A 101 3.72 -9.39 31.95
CA LYS A 101 4.36 -8.74 33.10
C LYS A 101 3.98 -7.25 33.20
N MET A 102 3.76 -6.57 32.09
CA MET A 102 3.25 -5.19 32.04
C MET A 102 1.75 -5.11 32.33
N ASN A 103 1.08 -6.25 32.54
CA ASN A 103 -0.37 -6.34 32.75
C ASN A 103 -1.20 -5.82 31.55
N ILE A 104 -0.68 -6.00 30.34
CA ILE A 104 -1.43 -5.71 29.10
C ILE A 104 -2.56 -6.73 28.99
N LYS A 105 -3.77 -6.21 28.74
CA LYS A 105 -5.02 -6.98 28.70
C LYS A 105 -5.70 -6.84 27.35
N ARG A 106 -6.67 -7.70 27.11
CA ARG A 106 -7.56 -7.59 25.98
C ARG A 106 -8.25 -6.22 25.96
N GLY A 107 -8.20 -5.56 24.80
CA GLY A 107 -8.73 -4.23 24.59
C GLY A 107 -7.74 -3.08 24.86
N ASP A 108 -6.57 -3.35 25.48
CA ASP A 108 -5.53 -2.33 25.61
C ASP A 108 -4.93 -1.98 24.25
N ILE A 109 -4.50 -0.73 24.11
CA ILE A 109 -3.83 -0.23 22.91
C ILE A 109 -2.39 0.13 23.24
N VAL A 110 -1.45 -0.45 22.49
CA VAL A 110 -0.01 -0.15 22.56
C VAL A 110 0.41 0.57 21.29
N SER A 111 1.01 1.74 21.41
CA SER A 111 1.43 2.56 20.27
C SER A 111 2.85 2.23 19.82
N PHE A 112 3.08 2.37 18.51
CA PHE A 112 4.37 2.13 17.86
C PHE A 112 4.66 3.23 16.83
N MET A 113 5.87 3.76 16.84
CA MET A 113 6.45 4.57 15.78
C MET A 113 7.80 3.97 15.42
N MET A 114 7.77 2.87 14.70
CA MET A 114 8.92 2.03 14.43
C MET A 114 9.16 1.88 12.92
N LEU A 115 10.44 1.88 12.56
CA LEU A 115 10.87 1.46 11.24
C LEU A 115 10.79 -0.07 11.11
N ASN A 116 10.76 -0.56 9.89
CA ASN A 116 10.59 -1.98 9.61
C ASN A 116 11.74 -2.81 10.23
N ASN A 117 11.40 -3.70 11.14
CA ASN A 117 12.32 -4.62 11.81
C ASN A 117 11.56 -5.84 12.34
N PRO A 118 12.25 -6.94 12.75
CA PRO A 118 11.58 -8.14 13.23
C PRO A 118 10.74 -7.96 14.50
N ASP A 119 11.17 -7.09 15.41
CA ASP A 119 10.54 -6.93 16.71
C ASP A 119 9.09 -6.43 16.58
N ILE A 120 8.78 -5.58 15.57
CA ILE A 120 7.40 -5.11 15.34
C ILE A 120 6.46 -6.27 15.03
N ILE A 121 6.92 -7.29 14.29
CA ILE A 121 6.14 -8.49 13.98
C ILE A 121 5.94 -9.33 15.24
N PHE A 122 7.00 -9.55 16.00
CA PHE A 122 6.94 -10.35 17.23
C PHE A 122 6.03 -9.70 18.27
N MET A 123 6.13 -8.38 18.47
CA MET A 123 5.29 -7.61 19.38
C MET A 123 3.83 -7.59 18.93
N TRP A 124 3.57 -7.36 17.65
CA TRP A 124 2.22 -7.40 17.12
C TRP A 124 1.57 -8.77 17.31
N PHE A 125 2.25 -9.87 16.99
CA PHE A 125 1.73 -11.22 17.25
C PHE A 125 1.45 -11.47 18.73
N ALA A 126 2.35 -11.01 19.60
CA ALA A 126 2.16 -11.12 21.05
C ALA A 126 0.91 -10.33 21.52
N LEU A 127 0.71 -9.11 21.03
CA LEU A 127 -0.48 -8.31 21.33
C LEU A 127 -1.75 -8.97 20.79
N SER A 128 -1.73 -9.47 19.55
CA SER A 128 -2.84 -10.20 18.96
C SER A 128 -3.24 -11.42 19.81
N LYS A 129 -2.28 -12.18 20.33
CA LYS A 129 -2.51 -13.30 21.26
C LYS A 129 -3.16 -12.86 22.56
N LEU A 130 -2.78 -11.70 23.09
CA LEU A 130 -3.34 -11.11 24.30
C LEU A 130 -4.70 -10.44 24.08
N GLY A 131 -5.11 -10.24 22.83
CA GLY A 131 -6.31 -9.47 22.46
C GLY A 131 -6.14 -7.96 22.58
N ALA A 132 -4.90 -7.49 22.62
CA ALA A 132 -4.53 -6.09 22.60
C ALA A 132 -4.25 -5.60 21.17
N THR A 133 -4.34 -4.30 20.97
CA THR A 133 -4.21 -3.66 19.66
C THR A 133 -2.83 -3.00 19.50
N ALA A 134 -2.17 -3.22 18.37
CA ALA A 134 -1.01 -2.45 17.96
C ALA A 134 -1.47 -1.20 17.20
N ASN A 135 -1.20 0.00 17.74
CA ASN A 135 -1.51 1.28 17.11
C ASN A 135 -0.26 1.81 16.40
N LEU A 136 -0.28 1.86 15.07
CA LEU A 136 0.91 2.09 14.24
C LEU A 136 0.93 3.51 13.69
N ILE A 137 1.73 4.37 14.30
CA ILE A 137 1.91 5.78 13.93
C ILE A 137 3.01 5.86 12.87
N LYS A 138 2.79 6.66 11.82
CA LYS A 138 3.80 6.89 10.78
C LYS A 138 5.00 7.63 11.34
N PHE A 139 6.21 7.26 10.91
CA PHE A 139 7.45 7.89 11.37
C PHE A 139 7.61 9.35 10.90
N ASP A 140 6.89 9.75 9.84
CA ASP A 140 6.86 11.10 9.29
C ASP A 140 5.65 11.93 9.77
N GLU A 141 4.84 11.40 10.70
CA GLU A 141 3.67 12.09 11.24
C GLU A 141 4.05 13.41 11.94
N ALA A 142 3.16 14.40 11.89
CA ALA A 142 3.35 15.69 12.55
C ALA A 142 3.20 15.57 14.08
N GLU A 143 3.84 16.47 14.82
CA GLU A 143 3.94 16.42 16.29
C GLU A 143 2.56 16.53 16.98
N ASP A 144 1.73 17.46 16.54
CA ASP A 144 0.35 17.65 17.02
C ASP A 144 -0.53 16.42 16.74
N ARG A 145 -0.30 15.77 15.63
CA ARG A 145 -1.01 14.54 15.28
C ARG A 145 -0.59 13.35 16.13
N ILE A 146 0.70 13.24 16.46
CA ILE A 146 1.18 12.22 17.41
C ILE A 146 0.44 12.37 18.73
N LYS A 147 0.33 13.61 19.23
CA LYS A 147 -0.43 13.94 20.45
C LYS A 147 -1.89 13.50 20.34
N ASP A 148 -2.60 13.92 19.28
CA ASP A 148 -4.01 13.60 19.07
C ASP A 148 -4.25 12.10 19.02
N ILE A 149 -3.40 11.35 18.32
CA ILE A 149 -3.47 9.90 18.21
C ILE A 149 -3.29 9.24 19.59
N LEU A 150 -2.27 9.65 20.35
CA LEU A 150 -1.98 9.07 21.67
C LEU A 150 -3.09 9.37 22.68
N VAL A 151 -3.63 10.57 22.68
CA VAL A 151 -4.76 10.97 23.53
C VAL A 151 -6.01 10.18 23.17
N LYS A 152 -6.36 10.10 21.87
CA LYS A 152 -7.53 9.37 21.38
C LYS A 152 -7.45 7.88 21.67
N THR A 153 -6.28 7.27 21.48
CA THR A 153 -6.07 5.83 21.74
C THR A 153 -5.86 5.50 23.21
N LYS A 154 -5.66 6.51 24.06
CA LYS A 154 -5.35 6.33 25.51
C LYS A 154 -4.18 5.36 25.73
N SER A 155 -3.20 5.39 24.85
CA SER A 155 -2.05 4.50 24.92
C SER A 155 -1.23 4.74 26.18
N LYS A 156 -0.92 3.68 26.91
CA LYS A 156 -0.05 3.72 28.10
C LYS A 156 1.42 3.50 27.74
N TYR A 157 1.67 2.77 26.68
CA TYR A 157 3.01 2.37 26.26
C TYR A 157 3.22 2.76 24.81
N PHE A 158 4.41 3.32 24.54
CA PHE A 158 4.78 3.76 23.20
C PHE A 158 6.18 3.25 22.86
N PHE A 159 6.27 2.36 21.87
CA PHE A 159 7.53 1.83 21.36
C PHE A 159 7.98 2.65 20.15
N ILE A 160 9.21 3.12 20.18
CA ILE A 160 9.76 3.93 19.09
C ILE A 160 11.11 3.42 18.62
N THR A 161 11.45 3.64 17.35
CA THR A 161 12.82 3.46 16.89
C THR A 161 13.71 4.60 17.40
N ASP A 162 14.81 4.24 18.00
CA ASP A 162 15.76 5.17 18.61
C ASP A 162 16.66 5.84 17.54
N VAL A 163 16.08 6.83 16.86
CA VAL A 163 16.78 7.69 15.89
C VAL A 163 16.31 9.15 16.05
N PRO A 164 17.19 10.15 15.80
CA PRO A 164 16.89 11.58 16.05
C PRO A 164 15.58 12.03 15.41
N LEU A 165 15.33 11.65 14.16
CA LEU A 165 14.10 12.00 13.42
C LEU A 165 12.82 11.62 14.18
N ILE A 166 12.82 10.47 14.85
CA ILE A 166 11.64 9.96 15.58
C ILE A 166 11.65 10.51 17.01
N THR A 167 12.80 10.47 17.70
CA THR A 167 12.87 10.90 19.10
C THR A 167 12.57 12.38 19.28
N GLU A 168 12.97 13.23 18.34
CA GLU A 168 12.64 14.66 18.33
C GLU A 168 11.12 14.87 18.21
N LYS A 169 10.49 14.28 17.19
CA LYS A 169 9.05 14.40 16.98
C LYS A 169 8.24 13.88 18.17
N VAL A 170 8.63 12.72 18.70
CA VAL A 170 7.96 12.13 19.86
C VAL A 170 8.14 13.01 21.09
N SER A 171 9.33 13.53 21.34
CA SER A 171 9.59 14.43 22.49
C SER A 171 8.62 15.62 22.52
N LYS A 172 8.35 16.23 21.36
CA LYS A 172 7.40 17.32 21.22
C LYS A 172 5.94 16.85 21.22
N GLY A 173 5.64 15.78 20.50
CA GLY A 173 4.30 15.24 20.36
C GLY A 173 3.71 14.59 21.62
N ILE A 174 4.51 14.35 22.67
CA ILE A 174 4.02 13.80 23.93
C ILE A 174 3.72 14.85 25.00
N GLU A 175 3.98 16.13 24.73
CA GLU A 175 3.58 17.20 25.62
C GLU A 175 2.07 17.13 25.88
N GLU A 176 1.68 17.24 27.17
CA GLU A 176 0.27 17.12 27.60
C GLU A 176 -0.43 15.78 27.30
N VAL A 177 0.31 14.70 27.06
CA VAL A 177 -0.25 13.34 26.96
C VAL A 177 -0.14 12.63 28.30
N ASP A 178 -1.16 12.78 29.15
CA ASP A 178 -1.15 12.26 30.53
C ASP A 178 -1.36 10.75 30.63
N THR A 179 -1.89 10.11 29.58
CA THR A 179 -2.17 8.66 29.57
C THR A 179 -0.93 7.79 29.41
N LEU A 180 0.18 8.39 28.97
CA LEU A 180 1.40 7.68 28.58
C LEU A 180 2.30 7.42 29.78
N ASP A 181 2.45 6.15 30.16
CA ASP A 181 3.29 5.72 31.30
C ASP A 181 4.77 5.60 30.91
N SER A 182 5.06 5.04 29.71
CA SER A 182 6.43 4.79 29.28
C SER A 182 6.60 4.86 27.77
N ILE A 183 7.75 5.37 27.33
CA ILE A 183 8.22 5.41 25.95
C ILE A 183 9.47 4.53 25.86
N ILE A 184 9.38 3.44 25.10
CA ILE A 184 10.44 2.45 25.01
C ILE A 184 11.22 2.68 23.72
N CYS A 185 12.50 3.08 23.87
CA CYS A 185 13.40 3.36 22.76
C CYS A 185 14.14 2.11 22.33
N MET A 186 13.95 1.69 21.09
CA MET A 186 14.52 0.48 20.52
C MET A 186 15.50 0.81 19.39
N SER A 187 16.71 0.25 19.46
CA SER A 187 17.65 0.35 18.35
C SER A 187 17.14 -0.45 17.14
N LEU A 188 17.35 0.08 15.93
CA LEU A 188 17.13 -0.69 14.68
C LEU A 188 17.88 -2.01 14.65
N PHE A 189 19.01 -2.07 15.35
CA PHE A 189 19.94 -3.21 15.32
C PHE A 189 19.90 -4.03 16.60
N GLU A 190 18.82 -3.92 17.39
CA GLU A 190 18.68 -4.59 18.69
C GLU A 190 18.87 -6.11 18.59
N GLU A 191 18.32 -6.71 17.54
CA GLU A 191 18.33 -8.15 17.30
C GLU A 191 19.63 -8.66 16.64
N LEU A 192 20.55 -7.77 16.25
CA LEU A 192 21.80 -8.15 15.60
C LEU A 192 22.93 -8.37 16.60
N SER A 193 23.72 -9.44 16.40
CA SER A 193 24.98 -9.63 17.09
C SER A 193 26.04 -8.58 16.69
N SER A 194 27.07 -8.40 17.49
CA SER A 194 28.16 -7.48 17.20
C SER A 194 28.83 -7.77 15.83
N ILE A 195 28.93 -9.05 15.45
CA ILE A 195 29.50 -9.47 14.16
C ILE A 195 28.59 -9.05 13.02
N GLN A 196 27.27 -9.26 13.14
CA GLN A 196 26.30 -8.86 12.12
C GLN A 196 26.26 -7.33 11.95
N LYS A 197 26.30 -6.58 13.05
CA LYS A 197 26.43 -5.11 13.02
C LYS A 197 27.69 -4.67 12.28
N LEU A 198 28.83 -5.30 12.57
CA LEU A 198 30.08 -4.99 11.88
C LEU A 198 30.02 -5.33 10.39
N ASN A 199 29.51 -6.51 10.02
CA ASN A 199 29.36 -6.90 8.62
C ASN A 199 28.49 -5.92 7.84
N MET A 200 27.36 -5.48 8.41
CA MET A 200 26.47 -4.48 7.82
C MET A 200 27.20 -3.14 7.61
N LEU A 201 27.97 -2.68 8.60
CA LEU A 201 28.75 -1.45 8.46
C LEU A 201 29.80 -1.56 7.34
N VAL A 202 30.47 -2.70 7.24
CA VAL A 202 31.44 -2.99 6.18
C VAL A 202 30.79 -2.99 4.79
N GLU A 203 29.64 -3.66 4.65
CA GLU A 203 28.90 -3.69 3.38
C GLU A 203 28.39 -2.29 2.97
N ASN A 204 27.90 -1.52 3.92
CA ASN A 204 27.49 -0.12 3.67
C ASN A 204 28.69 0.73 3.21
N ALA A 205 29.84 0.60 3.88
CA ALA A 205 31.05 1.32 3.48
C ALA A 205 31.54 0.91 2.07
N LYS A 206 31.50 -0.39 1.74
CA LYS A 206 31.84 -0.88 0.40
C LYS A 206 30.92 -0.29 -0.67
N GLY A 207 29.63 -0.26 -0.44
CA GLY A 207 28.65 0.33 -1.35
C GLY A 207 28.92 1.80 -1.64
N LYS A 208 29.30 2.58 -0.63
CA LYS A 208 29.62 4.01 -0.79
C LYS A 208 30.95 4.29 -1.47
N VAL A 209 31.96 3.48 -1.21
CA VAL A 209 33.32 3.71 -1.72
C VAL A 209 33.46 3.24 -3.16
N HIS A 210 32.64 2.28 -3.63
CA HIS A 210 32.74 1.63 -4.95
C HIS A 210 34.16 1.18 -5.30
N SER A 211 34.98 0.86 -4.28
CA SER A 211 36.40 0.52 -4.40
C SER A 211 36.84 -0.50 -3.36
N ASN A 212 37.67 -1.42 -3.75
CA ASN A 212 38.32 -2.38 -2.84
C ASN A 212 39.58 -1.82 -2.14
N ASN A 213 39.82 -0.50 -2.22
CA ASN A 213 40.97 0.11 -1.57
C ASN A 213 40.79 0.12 -0.03
N PRO A 214 41.63 -0.59 0.75
CA PRO A 214 41.45 -0.72 2.20
C PRO A 214 41.49 0.61 2.96
N LYS A 215 42.28 1.58 2.47
CA LYS A 215 42.36 2.91 3.13
C LYS A 215 41.10 3.73 2.97
N LEU A 216 40.46 3.67 1.80
CA LEU A 216 39.20 4.35 1.54
C LEU A 216 38.06 3.69 2.30
N LEU A 217 38.04 2.37 2.35
CA LEU A 217 37.06 1.60 3.11
C LEU A 217 37.18 1.90 4.62
N TYR A 218 38.40 1.94 5.15
CA TYR A 218 38.62 2.28 6.57
C TYR A 218 38.12 3.69 6.92
N LYS A 219 38.44 4.67 6.06
CA LYS A 219 38.00 6.06 6.24
C LYS A 219 36.46 6.17 6.23
N GLU A 220 35.80 5.45 5.33
CA GLU A 220 34.34 5.46 5.27
C GLU A 220 33.70 4.74 6.48
N LEU A 221 34.27 3.65 6.94
CA LEU A 221 33.85 3.00 8.21
C LEU A 221 33.98 3.94 9.40
N GLU A 222 35.07 4.70 9.49
CA GLU A 222 35.28 5.69 10.54
C GLU A 222 34.23 6.82 10.45
N ASN A 223 33.90 7.30 9.26
CA ASN A 223 32.84 8.27 9.03
C ASN A 223 31.47 7.73 9.46
N ILE A 224 31.14 6.51 9.09
CA ILE A 224 29.86 5.87 9.46
C ILE A 224 29.76 5.73 10.98
N LEU A 225 30.81 5.23 11.65
CA LEU A 225 30.84 5.08 13.12
C LEU A 225 30.73 6.43 13.83
N THR A 226 31.39 7.47 13.29
CA THR A 226 31.32 8.83 13.85
C THR A 226 29.91 9.39 13.71
N ASN A 227 29.29 9.22 12.57
CA ASN A 227 27.90 9.66 12.33
C ASN A 227 26.92 8.90 13.23
N MET A 228 27.08 7.61 13.41
CA MET A 228 26.24 6.82 14.33
C MET A 228 26.33 7.34 15.77
N LYS A 229 27.55 7.60 16.28
CA LYS A 229 27.73 8.18 17.62
C LYS A 229 27.14 9.58 17.75
N LYS A 230 27.20 10.38 16.68
CA LYS A 230 26.56 11.69 16.64
C LYS A 230 25.04 11.56 16.72
N GLN A 231 24.45 10.70 15.91
CA GLN A 231 23.00 10.42 15.92
C GLN A 231 22.52 9.89 17.28
N GLU A 232 23.29 9.01 17.93
CA GLU A 232 22.97 8.52 19.28
C GLU A 232 22.92 9.66 20.29
N ARG A 233 23.93 10.58 20.30
CA ARG A 233 23.93 11.76 21.17
C ARG A 233 22.79 12.73 20.87
N GLU A 234 22.49 12.95 19.60
CA GLU A 234 21.35 13.77 19.16
C GLU A 234 20.03 13.16 19.62
N SER A 235 19.85 11.85 19.43
CA SER A 235 18.66 11.14 19.93
C SER A 235 18.52 11.27 21.46
N ASP A 236 19.62 11.12 22.21
CA ASP A 236 19.59 11.26 23.67
C ASP A 236 19.25 12.67 24.12
N SER A 237 19.60 13.71 23.34
CA SER A 237 19.28 15.09 23.68
C SER A 237 17.77 15.39 23.70
N TYR A 238 16.98 14.62 23.00
CA TYR A 238 15.51 14.71 22.97
C TYR A 238 14.80 13.89 24.06
N LYS A 239 15.49 12.96 24.73
CA LYS A 239 14.94 12.07 25.76
C LYS A 239 14.97 12.70 27.16
N ILE A 240 14.52 13.96 27.29
CA ILE A 240 14.55 14.70 28.55
C ILE A 240 13.43 14.24 29.51
N ASP A 241 12.31 13.79 28.96
CA ASP A 241 11.16 13.37 29.73
C ASP A 241 11.44 12.02 30.44
N LYS A 242 11.10 11.94 31.72
CA LYS A 242 11.30 10.75 32.58
C LYS A 242 10.55 9.49 32.11
N ARG A 243 9.60 9.63 31.18
CA ARG A 243 8.86 8.51 30.59
C ARG A 243 9.71 7.73 29.58
N PHE A 244 10.79 8.31 29.05
CA PHE A 244 11.70 7.60 28.16
C PHE A 244 12.48 6.50 28.90
N MET A 245 12.49 5.32 28.31
CA MET A 245 13.16 4.12 28.83
C MET A 245 13.92 3.41 27.70
N SER A 246 15.17 2.98 27.97
CA SER A 246 15.89 2.16 27.03
C SER A 246 15.25 0.77 26.89
N PHE A 247 15.37 0.15 25.74
CA PHE A 247 14.88 -1.22 25.55
C PHE A 247 15.57 -2.23 26.48
N LYS A 248 16.83 -1.98 26.82
CA LYS A 248 17.57 -2.80 27.78
C LYS A 248 16.94 -2.76 29.18
N ASP A 249 16.57 -1.56 29.66
CA ASP A 249 15.94 -1.40 30.97
C ASP A 249 14.51 -1.94 30.95
N TRP A 250 13.77 -1.76 29.85
CA TRP A 250 12.48 -2.38 29.65
C TRP A 250 12.56 -3.92 29.70
N LYS A 251 13.55 -4.53 29.04
CA LYS A 251 13.80 -5.99 29.12
C LYS A 251 14.09 -6.44 30.54
N LYS A 252 14.85 -5.64 31.33
CA LYS A 252 15.13 -5.92 32.74
C LYS A 252 13.86 -5.81 33.59
N TYR A 253 13.07 -4.73 33.39
CA TYR A 253 11.81 -4.49 34.11
C TYR A 253 10.78 -5.60 33.86
N THR A 254 10.66 -6.07 32.63
CA THR A 254 9.69 -7.10 32.22
C THR A 254 10.17 -8.54 32.43
N ARG A 255 11.34 -8.75 33.05
CA ARG A 255 11.91 -10.08 33.35
C ARG A 255 10.99 -10.89 34.26
N GLY A 256 10.86 -12.19 33.98
CA GLY A 256 10.08 -13.12 34.82
C GLY A 256 8.57 -13.08 34.58
N GLY A 257 8.12 -12.51 33.50
CA GLY A 257 6.74 -12.65 33.05
C GLY A 257 6.39 -14.10 32.70
N LYS A 258 5.10 -14.44 32.75
CA LYS A 258 4.61 -15.81 32.51
C LYS A 258 3.96 -15.91 31.14
N LEU A 259 4.10 -17.05 30.48
CA LEU A 259 3.33 -17.36 29.28
C LEU A 259 1.86 -17.61 29.65
N LEU A 260 0.94 -17.19 28.80
CA LEU A 260 -0.48 -17.48 28.98
C LEU A 260 -0.79 -18.91 28.56
N ASN A 261 -1.61 -19.61 29.38
CA ASN A 261 -2.04 -20.97 29.08
C ASN A 261 -3.15 -21.03 28.00
N LYS A 262 -3.87 -19.91 27.75
CA LYS A 262 -4.93 -19.81 26.76
C LYS A 262 -4.84 -18.48 26.01
N PRO A 263 -5.21 -18.43 24.72
CA PRO A 263 -5.32 -17.18 24.00
C PRO A 263 -6.44 -16.33 24.63
N MET A 264 -6.21 -15.02 24.77
CA MET A 264 -7.23 -14.06 25.19
C MET A 264 -7.85 -13.38 23.96
N GLY A 265 -7.05 -13.21 22.88
CA GLY A 265 -7.48 -12.60 21.64
C GLY A 265 -8.39 -13.51 20.81
N ILE A 266 -9.40 -12.91 20.21
CA ILE A 266 -10.34 -13.56 19.28
C ILE A 266 -10.31 -12.88 17.90
N GLY A 267 -10.90 -13.52 16.91
CA GLY A 267 -10.92 -13.00 15.53
C GLY A 267 -11.50 -11.60 15.38
N SER A 268 -12.50 -11.25 16.17
CA SER A 268 -13.18 -9.96 16.09
C SER A 268 -12.48 -8.81 16.82
N ASP A 269 -11.41 -9.08 17.59
CA ASP A 269 -10.64 -8.03 18.24
C ASP A 269 -9.85 -7.23 17.19
N THR A 270 -9.71 -5.93 17.43
CA THR A 270 -8.83 -5.08 16.64
C THR A 270 -7.39 -5.54 16.84
N SER A 271 -6.75 -5.92 15.76
CA SER A 271 -5.35 -6.38 15.76
C SER A 271 -4.40 -5.20 15.61
N VAL A 272 -4.69 -4.32 14.64
CA VAL A 272 -3.90 -3.13 14.36
C VAL A 272 -4.79 -1.93 14.08
N ILE A 273 -4.27 -0.73 14.35
CA ILE A 273 -4.80 0.53 13.84
C ILE A 273 -3.72 1.12 12.94
N VAL A 274 -4.06 1.40 11.68
CA VAL A 274 -3.23 2.12 10.71
C VAL A 274 -3.93 3.42 10.33
N TYR A 275 -3.17 4.40 9.79
CA TYR A 275 -3.73 5.72 9.50
C TYR A 275 -3.71 6.01 8.01
N THR A 276 -4.86 6.43 7.47
CA THR A 276 -4.94 6.84 6.06
C THR A 276 -4.32 8.21 5.87
N GLY A 277 -3.67 8.41 4.72
CA GLY A 277 -3.19 9.72 4.29
C GLY A 277 -4.34 10.52 3.69
N GLY A 278 -5.19 11.14 4.51
CA GLY A 278 -6.26 12.01 4.01
C GLY A 278 -5.71 13.21 3.26
N THR A 279 -6.18 13.46 2.04
CA THR A 279 -5.92 14.69 1.28
C THR A 279 -6.58 15.92 1.91
N THR A 280 -7.42 15.73 2.94
CA THR A 280 -8.23 16.77 3.61
C THR A 280 -7.72 17.18 4.99
N GLY A 281 -6.50 16.78 5.38
CA GLY A 281 -5.84 17.25 6.61
C GLY A 281 -5.98 16.33 7.84
N ASN A 282 -7.04 15.55 8.00
CA ASN A 282 -7.20 14.64 9.15
C ASN A 282 -7.05 13.18 8.74
N ALA A 283 -5.90 12.55 9.08
CA ALA A 283 -5.73 11.11 8.88
C ALA A 283 -6.67 10.34 9.79
N LYS A 284 -7.45 9.40 9.22
CA LYS A 284 -8.41 8.59 9.95
C LYS A 284 -7.74 7.31 10.43
N GLY A 285 -8.00 6.90 11.68
CA GLY A 285 -7.56 5.61 12.19
C GLY A 285 -8.43 4.49 11.63
N VAL A 286 -7.82 3.52 10.96
CA VAL A 286 -8.48 2.34 10.40
C VAL A 286 -8.16 1.14 11.29
N PRO A 287 -9.09 0.70 12.15
CA PRO A 287 -8.91 -0.50 12.95
C PRO A 287 -9.17 -1.74 12.10
N LEU A 288 -8.15 -2.57 11.94
CA LEU A 288 -8.24 -3.86 11.27
C LEU A 288 -8.30 -4.97 12.32
N SER A 289 -9.35 -5.77 12.26
CA SER A 289 -9.51 -6.92 13.13
C SER A 289 -8.61 -8.09 12.70
N ASN A 290 -8.42 -9.07 13.61
CA ASN A 290 -7.75 -10.31 13.26
C ASN A 290 -8.44 -11.03 12.08
N ILE A 291 -9.79 -11.02 12.03
CA ILE A 291 -10.54 -11.59 10.90
C ILE A 291 -10.16 -10.89 9.59
N ASN A 292 -10.05 -9.56 9.58
CA ASN A 292 -9.69 -8.84 8.37
C ASN A 292 -8.33 -9.32 7.82
N LEU A 293 -7.31 -9.37 8.69
CA LEU A 293 -5.96 -9.78 8.33
C LEU A 293 -5.90 -11.27 7.93
N ASN A 294 -6.54 -12.15 8.70
CA ASN A 294 -6.59 -13.58 8.41
C ASN A 294 -7.33 -13.85 7.08
N SER A 295 -8.42 -13.11 6.82
CA SER A 295 -9.17 -13.24 5.57
C SER A 295 -8.39 -12.75 4.35
N SER A 296 -7.52 -11.76 4.53
CA SER A 296 -6.56 -11.36 3.49
C SER A 296 -5.56 -12.48 3.23
N ALA A 297 -4.93 -13.04 4.28
CA ALA A 297 -4.01 -14.18 4.14
C ALA A 297 -4.68 -15.40 3.51
N TYR A 298 -5.94 -15.68 3.84
CA TYR A 298 -6.76 -16.68 3.18
C TYR A 298 -6.88 -16.42 1.67
N GLY A 299 -7.23 -15.20 1.28
CA GLY A 299 -7.33 -14.79 -0.13
C GLY A 299 -6.00 -14.97 -0.88
N PHE A 300 -4.89 -14.59 -0.27
CA PHE A 300 -3.53 -14.76 -0.82
C PHE A 300 -3.18 -16.23 -1.04
N LYS A 301 -3.43 -17.10 -0.08
CA LYS A 301 -3.14 -18.54 -0.21
C LYS A 301 -3.98 -19.22 -1.27
N LEU A 302 -5.28 -18.92 -1.32
CA LEU A 302 -6.19 -19.52 -2.27
C LEU A 302 -6.19 -18.83 -3.63
N GLY A 303 -5.60 -17.66 -3.71
CA GLY A 303 -5.44 -16.89 -4.93
C GLY A 303 -4.62 -17.60 -6.00
N ASP A 304 -3.78 -18.59 -5.62
CA ASP A 304 -2.84 -19.24 -6.53
C ASP A 304 -1.95 -18.22 -7.24
N LEU A 305 -1.28 -17.38 -6.42
CA LEU A 305 -0.47 -16.24 -6.83
C LEU A 305 0.98 -16.61 -7.11
N GLY A 306 1.34 -17.88 -6.99
CA GLY A 306 2.72 -18.34 -6.98
C GLY A 306 3.45 -18.03 -5.67
N PHE A 307 2.69 -17.86 -4.56
CA PHE A 307 3.24 -17.64 -3.23
C PHE A 307 3.43 -18.98 -2.53
N ASP A 308 4.44 -19.70 -2.96
CA ASP A 308 4.71 -21.05 -2.50
C ASP A 308 5.72 -21.07 -1.37
N VAL A 309 5.66 -22.14 -0.56
CA VAL A 309 6.62 -22.41 0.51
C VAL A 309 8.05 -22.42 -0.05
N GLY A 310 8.95 -21.69 0.61
CA GLY A 310 10.36 -21.59 0.23
C GLY A 310 10.68 -20.49 -0.79
N LYS A 311 9.69 -19.84 -1.39
CA LYS A 311 9.91 -18.60 -2.16
C LYS A 311 10.38 -17.48 -1.24
N THR A 312 11.02 -16.48 -1.84
CA THR A 312 11.55 -15.32 -1.12
C THR A 312 10.83 -14.05 -1.51
N SER A 313 10.69 -13.15 -0.55
CA SER A 313 10.16 -11.81 -0.76
C SER A 313 11.01 -10.77 -0.05
N MET A 314 10.81 -9.50 -0.42
CA MET A 314 11.42 -8.34 0.22
C MET A 314 10.31 -7.36 0.64
N SER A 315 10.22 -7.07 1.95
CA SER A 315 9.28 -6.09 2.49
C SER A 315 9.96 -4.76 2.75
N ILE A 316 9.58 -3.77 1.97
CA ILE A 316 10.08 -2.39 2.02
C ILE A 316 9.05 -1.42 2.63
N LEU A 317 7.83 -1.87 2.80
CA LEU A 317 6.71 -1.06 3.26
C LEU A 317 6.84 -0.78 4.77
N PRO A 318 6.49 0.42 5.23
CA PRO A 318 6.48 0.72 6.67
C PRO A 318 5.33 0.00 7.38
N PRO A 319 5.53 -0.47 8.64
CA PRO A 319 4.50 -1.18 9.39
C PRO A 319 3.20 -0.40 9.63
N SER A 320 3.26 0.93 9.49
CA SER A 320 2.14 1.84 9.69
C SER A 320 1.14 1.90 8.52
N VAL A 321 1.35 1.16 7.43
CA VAL A 321 0.41 1.07 6.31
C VAL A 321 -0.22 -0.32 6.20
N ALA A 322 -1.48 -0.40 5.82
CA ALA A 322 -2.18 -1.68 5.70
C ALA A 322 -1.52 -2.63 4.68
N TYR A 323 -0.93 -2.10 3.62
CA TYR A 323 -0.25 -2.88 2.58
C TYR A 323 0.97 -3.66 3.12
N TYR A 324 1.58 -3.20 4.22
CA TYR A 324 2.63 -3.94 4.92
C TYR A 324 2.19 -5.35 5.34
N TYR A 325 0.95 -5.51 5.81
CA TYR A 325 0.44 -6.80 6.27
C TYR A 325 0.25 -7.78 5.12
N ASN A 326 -0.03 -7.28 3.92
CA ASN A 326 -0.06 -8.11 2.72
C ASN A 326 1.36 -8.53 2.30
N ALA A 327 2.32 -7.60 2.34
CA ALA A 327 3.72 -7.84 1.99
C ALA A 327 4.53 -8.62 3.05
N THR A 328 3.98 -8.80 4.25
CA THR A 328 4.63 -9.54 5.35
C THR A 328 3.74 -10.68 5.85
N TYR A 329 2.69 -10.38 6.58
CA TYR A 329 1.86 -11.38 7.26
C TYR A 329 1.25 -12.40 6.30
N CYS A 330 0.62 -11.94 5.21
CA CYS A 330 0.01 -12.84 4.24
C CYS A 330 1.06 -13.75 3.58
N LEU A 331 2.24 -13.21 3.28
CA LEU A 331 3.36 -13.97 2.72
C LEU A 331 3.94 -14.98 3.73
N LEU A 332 4.12 -14.60 4.99
CA LEU A 332 4.53 -15.52 6.06
C LEU A 332 3.53 -16.66 6.23
N CYS A 333 2.22 -16.37 6.18
CA CYS A 333 1.17 -17.40 6.20
C CYS A 333 1.23 -18.34 4.99
N CYS A 334 1.73 -17.87 3.85
CA CYS A 334 1.96 -18.72 2.66
C CYS A 334 3.27 -19.52 2.71
N GLY A 335 4.12 -19.32 3.72
CA GLY A 335 5.43 -19.98 3.83
C GLY A 335 6.54 -19.32 3.00
N VAL A 336 6.31 -18.07 2.57
CA VAL A 336 7.29 -17.26 1.86
C VAL A 336 8.25 -16.64 2.89
N SER A 337 9.56 -16.70 2.60
CA SER A 337 10.59 -16.07 3.43
C SER A 337 10.70 -14.58 3.09
N VAL A 338 10.49 -13.70 4.07
CA VAL A 338 10.47 -12.25 3.89
C VAL A 338 11.76 -11.61 4.42
N GLU A 339 12.52 -10.92 3.56
CA GLU A 339 13.60 -10.02 3.96
C GLU A 339 13.02 -8.66 4.34
N LEU A 340 13.26 -8.21 5.57
CA LEU A 340 12.80 -6.90 6.04
C LEU A 340 13.84 -5.83 5.74
N ILE A 341 13.44 -4.78 5.05
CA ILE A 341 14.27 -3.62 4.76
C ILE A 341 13.84 -2.47 5.68
N PRO A 342 14.71 -2.00 6.59
CA PRO A 342 14.34 -1.00 7.56
C PRO A 342 14.05 0.36 6.95
N PHE A 343 14.86 0.71 5.94
CA PHE A 343 14.75 1.99 5.27
C PHE A 343 15.57 1.98 3.97
N PHE A 344 15.14 2.73 2.96
CA PHE A 344 15.81 2.86 1.67
C PHE A 344 15.34 4.14 0.97
N THR A 345 16.07 4.57 -0.03
CA THR A 345 15.61 5.59 -1.00
C THR A 345 15.12 4.90 -2.29
N PRO A 346 14.23 5.52 -3.06
CA PRO A 346 13.77 4.92 -4.33
C PRO A 346 14.92 4.52 -5.26
N GLN A 347 16.00 5.30 -5.32
CA GLN A 347 17.19 5.04 -6.15
C GLN A 347 17.96 3.79 -5.70
N GLU A 348 17.86 3.41 -4.43
CA GLU A 348 18.49 2.18 -3.90
C GLU A 348 17.67 0.92 -4.19
N TYR A 349 16.41 1.07 -4.58
CA TYR A 349 15.51 -0.08 -4.76
C TYR A 349 16.01 -1.09 -5.82
N PRO A 350 16.50 -0.69 -7.00
CA PRO A 350 17.06 -1.63 -7.97
C PRO A 350 18.27 -2.40 -7.44
N LEU A 351 19.13 -1.75 -6.64
CA LEU A 351 20.28 -2.41 -5.99
C LEU A 351 19.83 -3.46 -4.95
N LEU A 352 18.76 -3.17 -4.21
CA LEU A 352 18.18 -4.12 -3.26
C LEU A 352 17.58 -5.33 -3.99
N LEU A 353 16.89 -5.12 -5.11
CA LEU A 353 16.36 -6.19 -5.95
C LEU A 353 17.47 -7.08 -6.50
N ASP A 354 18.56 -6.50 -7.03
CA ASP A 354 19.70 -7.27 -7.54
C ASP A 354 20.44 -8.03 -6.43
N LYS A 355 20.57 -7.42 -5.25
CA LYS A 355 21.20 -8.04 -4.09
C LYS A 355 20.42 -9.23 -3.53
N TYR A 356 19.12 -9.05 -3.27
CA TYR A 356 18.31 -10.05 -2.56
C TYR A 356 17.59 -11.01 -3.51
N LYS A 357 17.43 -10.66 -4.78
CA LYS A 357 16.77 -11.44 -5.83
C LYS A 357 15.45 -12.07 -5.36
N PRO A 358 14.51 -11.27 -4.83
CA PRO A 358 13.25 -11.81 -4.33
C PRO A 358 12.39 -12.37 -5.46
N ASN A 359 11.80 -13.54 -5.25
CA ASN A 359 10.87 -14.12 -6.22
C ASN A 359 9.56 -13.31 -6.31
N ILE A 360 9.14 -12.79 -5.16
CA ILE A 360 7.86 -12.10 -4.95
C ILE A 360 8.19 -10.75 -4.34
N PHE A 361 7.61 -9.69 -4.86
CA PHE A 361 7.72 -8.38 -4.22
C PHE A 361 6.50 -7.51 -4.53
N LEU A 362 6.05 -6.83 -3.49
CA LEU A 362 4.89 -5.96 -3.49
C LEU A 362 5.40 -4.53 -3.29
N SER A 363 5.24 -3.69 -4.31
CA SER A 363 5.80 -2.33 -4.34
C SER A 363 4.82 -1.34 -4.97
N GLY A 364 5.15 -0.05 -4.90
CA GLY A 364 4.44 0.98 -5.62
C GLY A 364 4.97 1.21 -7.04
N PRO A 365 4.18 1.83 -7.95
CA PRO A 365 4.56 2.09 -9.34
C PRO A 365 5.89 2.81 -9.51
N ILE A 366 6.16 3.81 -8.67
CA ILE A 366 7.40 4.60 -8.71
C ILE A 366 8.67 3.72 -8.61
N LEU A 367 8.60 2.62 -7.87
CA LEU A 367 9.74 1.72 -7.69
C LEU A 367 9.97 0.82 -8.91
N PHE A 368 8.91 0.45 -9.62
CA PHE A 368 9.03 -0.24 -10.91
C PHE A 368 9.60 0.70 -11.98
N LYS A 369 9.21 1.97 -11.97
CA LYS A 369 9.79 2.99 -12.82
C LYS A 369 11.30 3.13 -12.55
N GLU A 370 11.71 3.26 -11.29
CA GLU A 370 13.14 3.30 -10.91
C GLU A 370 13.91 2.04 -11.36
N MET A 371 13.29 0.86 -11.28
CA MET A 371 13.87 -0.38 -11.77
C MET A 371 14.17 -0.31 -13.29
N VAL A 372 13.22 0.19 -14.07
CA VAL A 372 13.34 0.33 -15.52
C VAL A 372 14.37 1.40 -15.88
N ASP A 373 14.24 2.60 -15.32
CA ASP A 373 15.05 3.77 -15.66
C ASP A 373 16.52 3.59 -15.27
N SER A 374 16.81 2.97 -14.14
CA SER A 374 18.18 2.71 -13.70
C SER A 374 18.91 1.67 -14.55
N ASN A 375 18.18 0.74 -15.12
CA ASN A 375 18.71 -0.38 -15.89
C ASN A 375 19.87 -1.14 -15.19
N ILE A 376 19.81 -1.25 -13.86
CA ILE A 376 20.86 -1.90 -13.04
C ILE A 376 20.76 -3.42 -13.12
N ILE A 377 19.54 -3.98 -13.02
CA ILE A 377 19.31 -5.41 -12.95
C ILE A 377 19.46 -6.02 -14.34
N LYS A 378 20.46 -6.89 -14.51
CA LYS A 378 20.77 -7.55 -15.79
C LYS A 378 20.18 -8.95 -15.95
N ASP A 379 19.65 -9.51 -14.88
CA ASP A 379 18.98 -10.81 -14.86
C ASP A 379 17.73 -10.73 -13.98
N THR A 380 16.56 -10.81 -14.59
CA THR A 380 15.26 -10.78 -13.93
C THR A 380 14.60 -12.16 -13.84
N SER A 381 15.33 -13.24 -14.15
CA SER A 381 14.82 -14.62 -14.13
C SER A 381 14.35 -15.08 -12.74
N PHE A 382 14.83 -14.44 -11.68
CA PHE A 382 14.39 -14.71 -10.29
C PHE A 382 12.97 -14.24 -10.00
N MET A 383 12.44 -13.26 -10.75
CA MET A 383 11.12 -12.68 -10.54
C MET A 383 10.03 -13.66 -10.96
N THR A 384 9.17 -14.05 -10.04
CA THR A 384 8.02 -14.92 -10.35
C THR A 384 6.68 -14.25 -10.15
N SER A 385 6.59 -13.29 -9.22
CA SER A 385 5.35 -12.56 -8.93
C SER A 385 5.66 -11.11 -8.50
N PRO A 386 6.08 -10.24 -9.44
CA PRO A 386 6.13 -8.81 -9.21
C PRO A 386 4.71 -8.23 -9.19
N ILE A 387 4.38 -7.44 -8.15
CA ILE A 387 3.03 -6.87 -7.96
C ILE A 387 3.15 -5.39 -7.63
N SER A 388 2.46 -4.56 -8.42
CA SER A 388 2.29 -3.13 -8.15
C SER A 388 0.97 -2.87 -7.43
N GLY A 389 1.01 -2.01 -6.40
CA GLY A 389 -0.17 -1.60 -5.67
C GLY A 389 0.07 -0.33 -4.84
N GLY A 390 -0.99 0.19 -4.23
CA GLY A 390 -0.94 1.38 -3.38
C GLY A 390 -0.99 2.72 -4.11
N ASP A 391 -0.77 2.73 -5.41
CA ASP A 391 -0.98 3.87 -6.30
C ASP A 391 -1.30 3.38 -7.71
N LYS A 392 -1.74 4.27 -8.60
CA LYS A 392 -2.09 3.91 -9.98
C LYS A 392 -0.83 3.65 -10.81
N LEU A 393 -0.77 2.47 -11.42
CA LEU A 393 0.19 2.12 -12.46
C LEU A 393 -0.46 2.41 -13.83
N THR A 394 0.17 3.21 -14.65
CA THR A 394 -0.31 3.49 -16.01
C THR A 394 -0.04 2.32 -16.95
N VAL A 395 -0.80 2.22 -18.03
CA VAL A 395 -0.57 1.19 -19.06
C VAL A 395 0.83 1.25 -19.64
N ALA A 396 1.35 2.45 -19.87
CA ALA A 396 2.71 2.64 -20.42
C ALA A 396 3.79 2.17 -19.43
N GLU A 397 3.65 2.45 -18.14
CA GLU A 397 4.58 1.99 -17.12
C GLU A 397 4.53 0.47 -16.95
N GLU A 398 3.34 -0.13 -17.02
CA GLU A 398 3.16 -1.58 -16.97
C GLU A 398 3.79 -2.27 -18.18
N GLU A 399 3.59 -1.74 -19.39
CA GLU A 399 4.23 -2.24 -20.62
C GLU A 399 5.76 -2.12 -20.56
N ALA A 400 6.30 -0.96 -20.14
CA ALA A 400 7.73 -0.73 -20.00
C ALA A 400 8.37 -1.69 -19.00
N ALA A 401 7.74 -1.91 -17.84
CA ALA A 401 8.22 -2.86 -16.84
C ALA A 401 8.17 -4.31 -17.34
N ASN A 402 7.11 -4.70 -18.04
CA ASN A 402 6.99 -6.03 -18.65
C ASN A 402 8.00 -6.26 -19.77
N GLU A 403 8.28 -5.25 -20.57
CA GLU A 403 9.32 -5.31 -21.60
C GLU A 403 10.71 -5.43 -20.97
N TYR A 404 11.00 -4.63 -19.94
CA TYR A 404 12.25 -4.71 -19.19
C TYR A 404 12.47 -6.11 -18.62
N ILE A 405 11.47 -6.70 -17.96
CA ILE A 405 11.54 -8.05 -17.40
C ILE A 405 11.89 -9.06 -18.48
N ARG A 406 11.20 -9.04 -19.62
CA ARG A 406 11.46 -9.97 -20.75
C ARG A 406 12.84 -9.79 -21.35
N ASN A 407 13.28 -8.55 -21.57
CA ASN A 407 14.57 -8.24 -22.18
C ASN A 407 15.76 -8.64 -21.30
N HIS A 408 15.54 -8.83 -19.99
CA HIS A 408 16.55 -9.28 -19.03
C HIS A 408 16.33 -10.73 -18.56
N GLY A 409 15.68 -11.58 -19.38
CA GLY A 409 15.60 -13.02 -19.16
C GLY A 409 14.47 -13.48 -18.24
N GLY A 410 13.63 -12.59 -17.72
CA GLY A 410 12.46 -12.94 -16.91
C GLY A 410 11.27 -13.39 -17.76
N SER A 411 10.43 -14.25 -17.19
CA SER A 411 9.16 -14.70 -17.78
C SER A 411 7.92 -14.20 -17.04
N ALA A 412 8.11 -13.53 -15.90
CA ALA A 412 7.02 -13.00 -15.10
C ALA A 412 6.39 -11.77 -15.76
N THR A 413 5.09 -11.60 -15.52
CA THR A 413 4.34 -10.40 -15.87
C THR A 413 4.15 -9.56 -14.61
N LEU A 414 4.41 -8.25 -14.70
CA LEU A 414 4.04 -7.31 -13.64
C LEU A 414 2.53 -7.30 -13.48
N LYS A 415 2.05 -7.49 -12.27
CA LYS A 415 0.64 -7.57 -11.94
C LYS A 415 0.22 -6.36 -11.12
N GLN A 416 -1.04 -6.00 -11.21
CA GLN A 416 -1.61 -4.94 -10.37
C GLN A 416 -2.47 -5.54 -9.27
N GLY A 417 -2.45 -4.91 -8.09
CA GLY A 417 -3.38 -5.13 -6.99
C GLY A 417 -4.03 -3.83 -6.57
N TYR A 418 -5.30 -3.89 -6.18
CA TYR A 418 -6.06 -2.72 -5.75
C TYR A 418 -6.76 -2.98 -4.41
N GLY A 419 -6.85 -1.94 -3.63
CA GLY A 419 -7.60 -1.85 -2.39
C GLY A 419 -7.16 -0.66 -1.55
N GLU A 420 -7.82 -0.47 -0.44
CA GLU A 420 -7.62 0.64 0.49
C GLU A 420 -7.29 0.11 1.89
N SER A 421 -6.81 0.96 2.78
CA SER A 421 -6.60 0.58 4.19
C SER A 421 -7.86 -0.01 4.80
N GLU A 422 -9.01 0.55 4.45
CA GLU A 422 -10.35 0.18 4.88
C GLU A 422 -10.78 -1.22 4.42
N SER A 423 -10.14 -1.76 3.36
CA SER A 423 -10.34 -3.12 2.85
C SER A 423 -9.15 -4.07 3.12
N THR A 424 -8.29 -3.73 4.10
CA THR A 424 -7.08 -4.50 4.44
C THR A 424 -6.08 -4.53 3.27
N ALA A 425 -5.96 -3.41 2.58
CA ALA A 425 -5.06 -3.07 1.49
C ALA A 425 -5.30 -3.81 0.16
N ALA A 426 -5.84 -5.02 0.13
CA ALA A 426 -6.05 -5.75 -1.12
C ALA A 426 -7.47 -6.32 -1.20
N ALA A 427 -8.22 -5.86 -2.20
CA ALA A 427 -9.54 -6.40 -2.57
C ALA A 427 -9.50 -7.15 -3.91
N THR A 428 -8.62 -6.69 -4.82
CA THR A 428 -8.40 -7.34 -6.12
C THR A 428 -6.92 -7.51 -6.41
N TYR A 429 -6.61 -8.37 -7.36
CA TYR A 429 -5.27 -8.48 -7.91
C TYR A 429 -5.31 -9.19 -9.28
N SER A 430 -4.30 -8.91 -10.13
CA SER A 430 -4.17 -9.55 -11.43
C SER A 430 -3.61 -10.97 -11.27
N LYS A 431 -4.33 -11.96 -11.79
CA LYS A 431 -3.93 -13.36 -11.85
C LYS A 431 -3.47 -13.70 -13.26
N GLU A 432 -2.41 -14.51 -13.43
CA GLU A 432 -1.85 -14.84 -14.75
C GLU A 432 -2.90 -15.24 -15.77
N ILE A 433 -3.80 -16.15 -15.37
CA ILE A 433 -4.88 -16.66 -16.25
C ILE A 433 -6.03 -15.67 -16.49
N ALA A 434 -6.07 -14.57 -15.76
CA ALA A 434 -7.05 -13.49 -15.87
C ALA A 434 -6.37 -12.13 -16.20
N TYR A 435 -5.09 -12.17 -16.55
CA TYR A 435 -4.34 -10.96 -16.82
C TYR A 435 -4.91 -10.18 -18.02
N ALA A 436 -5.00 -8.87 -17.85
CA ALA A 436 -5.24 -7.93 -18.93
C ALA A 436 -4.55 -6.62 -18.59
N LEU A 437 -3.87 -6.06 -19.56
CA LEU A 437 -3.12 -4.81 -19.44
C LEU A 437 -4.03 -3.66 -18.95
N GLY A 438 -3.57 -2.90 -17.96
CA GLY A 438 -4.31 -1.80 -17.36
C GLY A 438 -5.45 -2.22 -16.41
N SER A 439 -5.67 -3.54 -16.21
CA SER A 439 -6.64 -4.03 -15.24
C SER A 439 -6.04 -4.11 -13.85
N ILE A 440 -6.78 -3.65 -12.84
CA ILE A 440 -6.45 -3.87 -11.42
C ILE A 440 -6.80 -5.29 -10.95
N GLY A 441 -7.07 -6.20 -11.89
CA GLY A 441 -7.28 -7.61 -11.65
C GLY A 441 -8.73 -8.00 -11.35
N ILE A 442 -8.86 -9.11 -10.65
CA ILE A 442 -10.12 -9.71 -10.24
C ILE A 442 -10.24 -9.74 -8.71
N PRO A 443 -11.45 -9.71 -8.15
CA PRO A 443 -11.65 -9.82 -6.70
C PRO A 443 -11.04 -11.08 -6.11
N PHE A 444 -10.53 -11.00 -4.88
CA PHE A 444 -10.18 -12.18 -4.11
C PHE A 444 -11.40 -13.09 -3.92
N ILE A 445 -11.13 -14.37 -3.72
CA ILE A 445 -12.16 -15.42 -3.64
C ILE A 445 -13.25 -15.13 -2.58
N ASN A 446 -12.86 -14.51 -1.49
CA ASN A 446 -13.73 -14.20 -0.35
C ASN A 446 -14.18 -12.72 -0.30
N VAL A 447 -13.93 -11.96 -1.35
CA VAL A 447 -14.28 -10.54 -1.45
C VAL A 447 -15.26 -10.34 -2.61
N ASN A 448 -16.26 -9.49 -2.39
CA ASN A 448 -17.13 -9.01 -3.45
C ASN A 448 -16.70 -7.60 -3.85
N VAL A 449 -16.57 -7.37 -5.14
CA VAL A 449 -16.34 -6.03 -5.70
C VAL A 449 -17.37 -5.83 -6.81
N SER A 450 -18.08 -4.72 -6.77
CA SER A 450 -19.07 -4.33 -7.77
C SER A 450 -19.06 -2.83 -7.99
N MET A 451 -19.62 -2.39 -9.10
CA MET A 451 -19.80 -1.00 -9.45
C MET A 451 -21.21 -0.54 -9.10
N PHE A 452 -21.32 0.63 -8.48
CA PHE A 452 -22.61 1.22 -8.11
C PHE A 452 -22.81 2.59 -8.75
N ASP A 453 -24.07 2.89 -9.09
CA ASP A 453 -24.47 4.19 -9.58
C ASP A 453 -24.67 5.21 -8.45
N GLU A 454 -24.99 6.46 -8.80
CA GLU A 454 -25.21 7.55 -7.83
C GLU A 454 -26.43 7.32 -6.90
N ASN A 455 -27.32 6.38 -7.25
CA ASN A 455 -28.47 5.99 -6.46
C ASN A 455 -28.24 4.73 -5.63
N ASN A 456 -26.98 4.29 -5.52
CA ASN A 456 -26.59 3.06 -4.84
C ASN A 456 -27.26 1.79 -5.43
N ASN A 457 -27.52 1.77 -6.74
CA ASN A 457 -27.90 0.55 -7.43
C ASN A 457 -26.67 -0.07 -8.06
N GLU A 458 -26.53 -1.39 -7.91
CA GLU A 458 -25.46 -2.14 -8.54
C GLU A 458 -25.61 -2.10 -10.07
N ILE A 459 -24.54 -1.72 -10.78
CA ILE A 459 -24.47 -1.67 -12.23
C ILE A 459 -24.17 -3.08 -12.75
N PRO A 460 -24.93 -3.61 -13.74
CA PRO A 460 -24.60 -4.85 -14.40
C PRO A 460 -23.18 -4.82 -14.99
N PHE A 461 -22.43 -5.90 -14.81
CA PHE A 461 -21.07 -6.01 -15.35
C PHE A 461 -21.07 -6.35 -16.86
N GLY A 462 -19.94 -6.14 -17.52
CA GLY A 462 -19.73 -6.49 -18.93
C GLY A 462 -20.13 -5.42 -19.93
N GLU A 463 -20.91 -4.42 -19.53
CA GLU A 463 -21.39 -3.34 -20.40
C GLU A 463 -20.43 -2.13 -20.50
N GLY A 464 -19.30 -2.16 -19.78
CA GLY A 464 -18.34 -1.05 -19.75
C GLY A 464 -18.86 0.22 -19.05
N LYS A 465 -19.96 0.12 -18.33
CA LYS A 465 -20.53 1.23 -17.57
C LYS A 465 -19.69 1.53 -16.34
N ILE A 466 -19.31 2.79 -16.19
CA ILE A 466 -18.50 3.26 -15.06
C ILE A 466 -19.41 3.54 -13.87
N GLY A 467 -19.02 3.02 -12.70
CA GLY A 467 -19.64 3.29 -11.42
C GLY A 467 -18.60 3.37 -10.30
N GLU A 468 -19.05 3.70 -9.10
CA GLU A 468 -18.19 3.65 -7.92
C GLU A 468 -17.82 2.22 -7.60
N ILE A 469 -16.53 1.96 -7.40
CA ILE A 469 -16.02 0.65 -6.97
C ILE A 469 -16.38 0.47 -5.50
N CYS A 470 -17.25 -0.49 -5.20
CA CYS A 470 -17.61 -0.81 -3.83
C CYS A 470 -17.14 -2.20 -3.46
N ILE A 471 -16.72 -2.38 -2.21
CA ILE A 471 -16.10 -3.60 -1.69
C ILE A 471 -16.93 -4.14 -0.53
N SER A 472 -17.20 -5.44 -0.52
CA SER A 472 -17.88 -6.12 0.59
C SER A 472 -17.21 -7.45 0.90
N GLY A 473 -17.05 -7.77 2.17
CA GLY A 473 -16.46 -9.03 2.59
C GLY A 473 -15.70 -8.95 3.91
N PRO A 474 -15.10 -10.06 4.34
CA PRO A 474 -14.47 -10.15 5.65
C PRO A 474 -13.17 -9.34 5.77
N THR A 475 -12.62 -8.81 4.68
CA THR A 475 -11.46 -7.92 4.69
C THR A 475 -11.82 -6.46 4.95
N VAL A 476 -13.10 -6.08 4.87
CA VAL A 476 -13.57 -4.71 5.11
C VAL A 476 -13.57 -4.40 6.60
N MET A 477 -13.04 -3.24 6.97
CA MET A 477 -13.04 -2.72 8.35
C MET A 477 -14.46 -2.62 8.92
N LYS A 478 -14.59 -2.54 10.24
CA LYS A 478 -15.88 -2.30 10.89
C LYS A 478 -16.27 -0.82 10.99
N GLY A 479 -15.36 0.08 10.67
CA GLY A 479 -15.51 1.52 10.74
C GLY A 479 -14.22 2.19 11.20
N TYR A 480 -14.15 3.51 11.09
CA TYR A 480 -13.03 4.30 11.59
C TYR A 480 -12.98 4.35 13.11
N PHE A 481 -11.80 4.42 13.68
CA PHE A 481 -11.58 4.42 15.12
C PHE A 481 -12.18 5.67 15.77
N GLU A 482 -13.21 5.45 16.62
CA GLU A 482 -13.97 6.51 17.31
C GLU A 482 -14.44 7.65 16.37
N ASP A 483 -14.86 7.29 15.15
CA ASP A 483 -15.36 8.24 14.17
C ASP A 483 -16.56 7.65 13.40
N LYS A 484 -17.71 7.72 14.04
CA LYS A 484 -18.94 7.19 13.46
C LYS A 484 -19.41 7.99 12.26
N GLU A 485 -19.26 9.31 12.28
CA GLU A 485 -19.69 10.17 11.19
C GLU A 485 -18.98 9.83 9.88
N GLU A 486 -17.65 9.73 9.91
CA GLU A 486 -16.90 9.33 8.74
C GLU A 486 -17.14 7.86 8.35
N THR A 487 -17.41 6.99 9.32
CA THR A 487 -17.78 5.59 9.06
C THR A 487 -19.07 5.49 8.27
N ASP A 488 -20.10 6.20 8.69
CA ASP A 488 -21.43 6.17 8.06
C ASP A 488 -21.41 6.74 6.62
N LYS A 489 -20.39 7.55 6.26
CA LYS A 489 -20.18 8.05 4.89
C LYS A 489 -19.66 7.00 3.93
N VAL A 490 -18.93 6.00 4.43
CA VAL A 490 -18.23 5.03 3.58
C VAL A 490 -18.75 3.60 3.72
N LEU A 491 -19.34 3.23 4.85
CA LEU A 491 -19.92 1.90 5.07
C LEU A 491 -21.43 1.97 5.00
N MET A 492 -22.00 1.48 3.90
CA MET A 492 -23.45 1.54 3.67
C MET A 492 -24.05 0.14 3.54
N LYS A 493 -25.20 -0.09 4.20
CA LYS A 493 -25.97 -1.31 4.02
C LYS A 493 -26.88 -1.17 2.80
N HIS A 494 -26.71 -2.04 1.82
CA HIS A 494 -27.49 -2.04 0.59
C HIS A 494 -28.70 -2.98 0.63
N LYS A 495 -29.48 -2.98 -0.45
CA LYS A 495 -30.72 -3.78 -0.59
C LYS A 495 -30.48 -5.29 -0.53
N ASP A 496 -29.27 -5.74 -0.88
CA ASP A 496 -28.83 -7.15 -0.77
C ASP A 496 -28.56 -7.58 0.68
N GLY A 497 -28.70 -6.67 1.65
CA GLY A 497 -28.45 -6.90 3.07
C GLY A 497 -26.98 -6.85 3.47
N LYS A 498 -26.04 -6.74 2.53
CA LYS A 498 -24.62 -6.63 2.81
C LYS A 498 -24.22 -5.20 3.13
N VAL A 499 -23.12 -5.06 3.87
CA VAL A 499 -22.44 -3.77 4.06
C VAL A 499 -21.38 -3.64 2.98
N TRP A 500 -21.42 -2.53 2.27
CA TRP A 500 -20.47 -2.18 1.23
C TRP A 500 -19.62 -0.99 1.65
N LEU A 501 -18.32 -1.09 1.41
CA LEU A 501 -17.38 0.01 1.51
C LEU A 501 -17.40 0.79 0.20
N HIS A 502 -17.79 2.05 0.26
CA HIS A 502 -17.74 3.04 -0.81
C HIS A 502 -16.34 3.65 -0.85
N THR A 503 -15.59 3.38 -1.91
CA THR A 503 -14.17 3.75 -2.00
C THR A 503 -13.94 5.17 -2.51
N SER A 504 -14.94 5.78 -3.12
CA SER A 504 -14.83 7.00 -3.95
C SER A 504 -13.91 6.84 -5.17
N ASP A 505 -13.48 5.62 -5.47
CA ASP A 505 -12.81 5.26 -6.70
C ASP A 505 -13.83 4.77 -7.72
N TYR A 506 -13.65 5.11 -8.98
CA TYR A 506 -14.57 4.75 -10.06
C TYR A 506 -13.89 3.82 -11.05
N GLY A 507 -14.68 2.92 -11.61
CA GLY A 507 -14.19 1.95 -12.57
C GLY A 507 -15.33 1.19 -13.25
N TYR A 508 -14.96 0.19 -14.02
CA TYR A 508 -15.91 -0.74 -14.63
C TYR A 508 -15.38 -2.18 -14.53
N MET A 509 -16.30 -3.12 -14.62
CA MET A 509 -15.98 -4.55 -14.69
C MET A 509 -16.32 -5.05 -16.10
N ASP A 510 -15.38 -5.73 -16.75
CA ASP A 510 -15.61 -6.35 -18.03
C ASP A 510 -16.39 -7.68 -17.90
N LYS A 511 -16.78 -8.26 -19.02
CA LYS A 511 -17.50 -9.55 -19.07
C LYS A 511 -16.73 -10.73 -18.49
N GLU A 512 -15.43 -10.59 -18.38
CA GLU A 512 -14.55 -11.59 -17.78
C GLU A 512 -14.42 -11.45 -16.26
N GLY A 513 -14.99 -10.38 -15.66
CA GLY A 513 -14.91 -10.08 -14.24
C GLY A 513 -13.63 -9.35 -13.83
N ARG A 514 -12.87 -8.82 -14.81
CA ARG A 514 -11.69 -7.98 -14.56
C ARG A 514 -12.12 -6.55 -14.35
N ILE A 515 -11.46 -5.87 -13.43
CA ILE A 515 -11.80 -4.50 -13.04
C ILE A 515 -10.77 -3.53 -13.60
N TYR A 516 -11.26 -2.40 -14.10
CA TYR A 516 -10.47 -1.31 -14.61
C TYR A 516 -10.77 -0.04 -13.83
N HIS A 517 -9.72 0.55 -13.24
CA HIS A 517 -9.84 1.77 -12.45
C HIS A 517 -9.76 3.01 -13.35
N CYS A 518 -10.78 3.87 -13.28
CA CYS A 518 -10.85 5.10 -14.08
C CYS A 518 -10.28 6.33 -13.35
N GLY A 519 -10.41 6.38 -12.02
CA GLY A 519 -9.94 7.51 -11.21
C GLY A 519 -10.80 7.74 -9.97
N ARG A 520 -10.39 8.72 -9.16
CA ARG A 520 -11.13 9.12 -7.94
C ARG A 520 -12.20 10.16 -8.24
N ALA A 521 -13.31 10.15 -7.51
CA ALA A 521 -14.39 11.13 -7.63
C ALA A 521 -13.87 12.59 -7.61
N LYS A 522 -12.91 12.90 -6.75
CA LYS A 522 -12.28 14.23 -6.65
C LYS A 522 -11.48 14.65 -7.89
N ARG A 523 -11.14 13.68 -8.75
CA ARG A 523 -10.40 13.88 -10.01
C ARG A 523 -11.30 13.72 -11.24
N MET A 524 -12.61 13.81 -11.05
CA MET A 524 -13.62 13.82 -12.10
C MET A 524 -14.27 15.20 -12.15
N ILE A 525 -14.54 15.69 -13.35
CA ILE A 525 -15.30 16.91 -13.60
C ILE A 525 -16.53 16.62 -14.45
N THR A 526 -17.50 17.54 -14.39
CA THR A 526 -18.66 17.51 -15.28
C THR A 526 -18.53 18.64 -16.29
N ARG A 527 -18.11 18.31 -17.51
CA ARG A 527 -17.95 19.24 -18.61
C ARG A 527 -19.14 19.14 -19.56
N SER A 528 -19.93 20.18 -19.66
CA SER A 528 -21.13 20.22 -20.56
C SER A 528 -22.09 19.03 -20.37
N GLY A 529 -22.15 18.43 -19.20
CA GLY A 529 -22.98 17.27 -18.88
C GLY A 529 -22.26 15.90 -18.93
N ASP A 530 -21.09 15.84 -19.53
CA ASP A 530 -20.27 14.61 -19.59
C ASP A 530 -19.30 14.50 -18.42
N LYS A 531 -19.09 13.29 -17.91
CA LYS A 531 -18.08 12.99 -16.88
C LYS A 531 -16.71 12.85 -17.54
N VAL A 532 -15.76 13.68 -17.12
CA VAL A 532 -14.37 13.70 -17.62
C VAL A 532 -13.40 13.36 -16.50
N TRP A 533 -12.62 12.33 -16.69
CA TRP A 533 -11.59 11.88 -15.77
C TRP A 533 -10.26 12.58 -16.05
N LEU A 534 -9.84 13.46 -15.17
CA LEU A 534 -8.61 14.25 -15.35
C LEU A 534 -7.37 13.35 -15.42
N THR A 535 -7.37 12.26 -14.67
CA THR A 535 -6.30 11.25 -14.69
C THR A 535 -6.17 10.52 -16.03
N ALA A 536 -7.27 10.30 -16.76
CA ALA A 536 -7.23 9.68 -18.08
C ALA A 536 -6.55 10.60 -19.11
N ILE A 537 -6.71 11.92 -18.95
CA ILE A 537 -6.03 12.91 -19.79
C ILE A 537 -4.52 12.87 -19.51
N GLU A 538 -4.12 12.88 -18.22
CA GLU A 538 -2.72 12.81 -17.80
C GLU A 538 -2.02 11.56 -18.35
N GLU A 539 -2.69 10.41 -18.32
CA GLU A 539 -2.14 9.16 -18.83
C GLU A 539 -1.80 9.25 -20.33
N ILE A 540 -2.66 9.85 -21.11
CA ILE A 540 -2.40 10.01 -22.55
C ILE A 540 -1.29 11.01 -22.78
N ILE A 541 -1.31 12.16 -22.09
CA ILE A 541 -0.30 13.20 -22.24
C ILE A 541 1.10 12.67 -21.92
N LYS A 542 1.23 11.90 -20.84
CA LYS A 542 2.50 11.32 -20.39
C LYS A 542 3.09 10.26 -21.36
N THR A 543 2.32 9.74 -22.31
CA THR A 543 2.86 8.83 -23.34
C THR A 543 3.65 9.55 -24.42
N HIS A 544 3.56 10.87 -24.49
CA HIS A 544 4.21 11.64 -25.56
C HIS A 544 5.69 11.91 -25.23
N HIS A 545 6.59 11.61 -26.17
CA HIS A 545 8.05 11.66 -25.99
C HIS A 545 8.58 13.05 -25.56
N ASN A 546 7.92 14.14 -25.96
CA ASN A 546 8.30 15.50 -25.58
C ASN A 546 7.69 15.99 -24.27
N VAL A 547 6.96 15.14 -23.53
CA VAL A 547 6.41 15.48 -22.24
C VAL A 547 7.27 14.88 -21.13
N PHE A 548 7.80 15.74 -20.25
CA PHE A 548 8.54 15.31 -19.05
C PHE A 548 7.57 14.91 -17.94
N ASP A 549 6.59 15.78 -17.62
CA ASP A 549 5.54 15.53 -16.65
C ASP A 549 4.32 16.42 -16.93
N CYS A 550 3.15 16.03 -16.41
CA CYS A 550 1.95 16.84 -16.46
C CYS A 550 1.02 16.59 -15.27
N CYS A 551 0.20 17.59 -14.98
CA CYS A 551 -0.90 17.50 -14.05
C CYS A 551 -2.11 18.23 -14.62
N VAL A 552 -3.25 17.56 -14.69
CA VAL A 552 -4.50 18.16 -15.18
C VAL A 552 -5.40 18.48 -13.99
N VAL A 553 -5.81 19.73 -13.86
CA VAL A 553 -6.69 20.17 -12.77
C VAL A 553 -8.00 20.72 -13.33
N LYS A 554 -8.99 20.82 -12.49
CA LYS A 554 -10.25 21.45 -12.82
C LYS A 554 -10.19 22.97 -12.63
N LYS A 555 -10.88 23.69 -13.49
CA LYS A 555 -11.22 25.09 -13.32
C LYS A 555 -12.71 25.30 -13.59
N GLU A 556 -13.31 26.25 -12.90
CA GLU A 556 -14.67 26.68 -13.20
C GLU A 556 -14.71 27.45 -14.52
N ASP A 557 -15.75 27.21 -15.33
CA ASP A 557 -16.00 27.88 -16.58
C ASP A 557 -17.49 28.29 -16.67
N SER A 558 -17.71 29.51 -17.11
CA SER A 558 -19.09 30.10 -17.18
C SER A 558 -19.99 29.41 -18.19
N ILE A 559 -19.45 28.74 -19.21
CA ILE A 559 -20.18 28.08 -20.28
C ILE A 559 -20.24 26.57 -20.06
N GLU A 560 -19.09 25.95 -19.80
CA GLU A 560 -18.94 24.50 -19.73
C GLU A 560 -19.03 23.95 -18.28
N ARG A 561 -19.24 24.82 -17.29
CA ARG A 561 -19.24 24.60 -15.83
C ARG A 561 -17.85 24.30 -15.28
N GLU A 562 -17.28 23.16 -15.64
CA GLU A 562 -15.92 22.77 -15.28
C GLU A 562 -15.14 22.38 -16.53
N ILE A 563 -13.88 22.77 -16.58
CA ILE A 563 -12.97 22.48 -17.69
C ILE A 563 -11.67 21.84 -17.19
N PRO A 564 -11.06 20.96 -17.98
CA PRO A 564 -9.73 20.46 -17.71
C PRO A 564 -8.66 21.49 -18.13
N VAL A 565 -7.69 21.74 -17.24
CA VAL A 565 -6.53 22.58 -17.47
C VAL A 565 -5.27 21.77 -17.21
N CYS A 566 -4.40 21.66 -18.20
CA CYS A 566 -3.18 20.87 -18.13
C CYS A 566 -1.98 21.74 -17.80
N HIS A 567 -1.39 21.55 -16.64
CA HIS A 567 -0.04 22.04 -16.33
C HIS A 567 0.96 21.03 -16.90
N ILE A 568 1.88 21.47 -17.75
CA ILE A 568 2.76 20.58 -18.51
C ILE A 568 4.22 21.05 -18.48
N ILE A 569 5.12 20.11 -18.36
CA ILE A 569 6.58 20.30 -18.47
C ILE A 569 7.04 19.56 -19.72
N PHE A 570 7.68 20.27 -20.65
CA PHE A 570 8.23 19.68 -21.85
C PHE A 570 9.70 19.29 -21.68
N ASN A 571 10.12 18.25 -22.41
CA ASN A 571 11.54 17.94 -22.57
C ASN A 571 12.24 18.96 -23.50
N ASN A 572 11.53 19.41 -24.55
CA ASN A 572 11.97 20.44 -25.48
C ASN A 572 10.84 21.49 -25.67
N GLU A 573 11.03 22.68 -25.11
CA GLU A 573 10.05 23.76 -25.21
C GLU A 573 9.92 24.35 -26.63
N ASP A 574 10.91 24.17 -27.51
CA ASP A 574 10.84 24.69 -28.89
C ASP A 574 9.78 23.97 -29.73
N GLU A 575 9.39 22.76 -29.35
CA GLU A 575 8.41 21.93 -30.04
C GLU A 575 7.01 21.97 -29.38
N LYS A 576 6.77 22.86 -28.40
CA LYS A 576 5.56 22.85 -27.57
C LYS A 576 4.25 22.97 -28.36
N GLU A 577 4.19 23.81 -29.40
CA GLU A 577 2.96 24.00 -30.18
C GLU A 577 2.63 22.76 -31.02
N THR A 578 3.65 22.16 -31.64
CA THR A 578 3.49 20.90 -32.38
C THR A 578 3.08 19.78 -31.44
N THR A 579 3.71 19.70 -30.27
CA THR A 579 3.38 18.71 -29.24
C THR A 579 1.94 18.86 -28.75
N ILE A 580 1.46 20.09 -28.47
CA ILE A 580 0.08 20.32 -28.04
C ILE A 580 -0.93 19.88 -29.12
N ASP A 581 -0.64 20.14 -30.40
CA ASP A 581 -1.49 19.70 -31.52
C ASP A 581 -1.55 18.16 -31.61
N GLU A 582 -0.40 17.50 -31.46
CA GLU A 582 -0.32 16.03 -31.43
C GLU A 582 -1.05 15.43 -30.24
N LEU A 583 -0.91 16.03 -29.04
CA LEU A 583 -1.63 15.62 -27.85
C LEU A 583 -3.15 15.75 -28.00
N ASN A 584 -3.63 16.86 -28.55
CA ASN A 584 -5.06 17.05 -28.79
C ASN A 584 -5.63 15.99 -29.73
N LYS A 585 -4.92 15.66 -30.81
CA LYS A 585 -5.28 14.58 -31.73
C LYS A 585 -5.30 13.23 -31.06
N LEU A 586 -4.32 12.96 -30.22
CA LEU A 586 -4.18 11.70 -29.48
C LEU A 586 -5.31 11.55 -28.45
N ILE A 587 -5.62 12.61 -27.69
CA ILE A 587 -6.71 12.65 -26.72
C ILE A 587 -8.06 12.47 -27.43
N TYR A 588 -8.30 13.20 -28.53
CA TYR A 588 -9.51 13.05 -29.32
C TYR A 588 -9.73 11.61 -29.81
N THR A 589 -8.66 10.99 -30.29
CA THR A 589 -8.72 9.63 -30.84
C THR A 589 -8.99 8.58 -29.75
N LYS A 590 -8.36 8.73 -28.58
CA LYS A 590 -8.45 7.75 -27.50
C LYS A 590 -9.61 7.97 -26.53
N LEU A 591 -9.99 9.23 -26.26
CA LEU A 591 -10.97 9.57 -25.21
C LEU A 591 -12.19 10.34 -25.72
N LYS A 592 -12.12 11.17 -26.71
CA LYS A 592 -13.13 12.09 -27.33
C LYS A 592 -12.82 13.57 -27.06
N GLU A 593 -13.59 14.45 -27.72
CA GLU A 593 -13.39 15.89 -27.71
C GLU A 593 -13.45 16.54 -26.31
N HIS A 594 -14.42 16.17 -25.51
CA HIS A 594 -14.61 16.78 -24.17
C HIS A 594 -13.51 16.49 -23.16
N TYR A 595 -12.59 15.57 -23.47
CA TYR A 595 -11.37 15.33 -22.68
C TYR A 595 -10.21 16.26 -23.05
N ILE A 596 -10.27 16.98 -24.19
CA ILE A 596 -9.20 17.89 -24.58
C ILE A 596 -9.11 19.04 -23.57
N PRO A 597 -7.94 19.29 -22.96
CA PRO A 597 -7.74 20.43 -22.07
C PRO A 597 -8.10 21.75 -22.76
N LYS A 598 -8.87 22.61 -22.09
CA LYS A 598 -9.17 23.95 -22.63
C LYS A 598 -7.94 24.84 -22.60
N TYR A 599 -7.08 24.66 -21.62
CA TYR A 599 -5.82 25.38 -21.48
C TYR A 599 -4.65 24.43 -21.17
N TYR A 600 -3.50 24.74 -21.80
CA TYR A 600 -2.20 24.18 -21.44
C TYR A 600 -1.37 25.28 -20.78
N VAL A 601 -0.92 25.05 -19.54
CA VAL A 601 -0.08 25.94 -18.76
C VAL A 601 1.33 25.40 -18.77
N ILE A 602 2.26 26.14 -19.39
CA ILE A 602 3.65 25.73 -19.42
C ILE A 602 4.29 26.04 -18.09
N THR A 603 4.80 25.04 -17.40
CA THR A 603 5.42 25.19 -16.08
C THR A 603 6.78 24.49 -16.05
N LYS A 604 7.64 24.92 -15.11
CA LYS A 604 8.96 24.28 -14.87
C LYS A 604 8.91 23.22 -13.78
N GLU A 605 7.87 23.28 -12.94
CA GLU A 605 7.68 22.34 -11.84
C GLU A 605 6.18 22.14 -11.56
N ILE A 606 5.84 20.97 -11.05
CA ILE A 606 4.51 20.67 -10.51
C ILE A 606 4.62 20.75 -8.99
N PRO A 607 3.84 21.61 -8.32
CA PRO A 607 3.95 21.80 -6.88
C PRO A 607 3.57 20.53 -6.11
N LEU A 608 4.34 20.23 -5.08
CA LEU A 608 4.10 19.11 -4.18
C LEU A 608 3.69 19.60 -2.80
N THR A 609 2.83 18.84 -2.14
CA THR A 609 2.47 19.08 -0.73
C THR A 609 3.70 18.93 0.17
N GLU A 610 3.80 19.74 1.23
CA GLU A 610 4.94 19.72 2.14
C GLU A 610 5.11 18.39 2.88
N VAL A 611 4.00 17.83 3.33
CA VAL A 611 3.98 16.63 4.20
C VAL A 611 4.20 15.34 3.42
N ASN A 612 3.43 15.11 2.36
CA ASN A 612 3.41 13.79 1.68
C ASN A 612 4.15 13.77 0.35
N LYS A 613 4.72 14.92 -0.09
CA LYS A 613 5.38 15.06 -1.39
C LYS A 613 4.53 14.58 -2.57
N LYS A 614 3.20 14.68 -2.45
CA LYS A 614 2.25 14.42 -3.54
C LYS A 614 1.90 15.71 -4.25
N VAL A 615 1.43 15.62 -5.49
CA VAL A 615 0.98 16.81 -6.24
C VAL A 615 -0.05 17.61 -5.43
N ASP A 616 0.21 18.92 -5.30
CA ASP A 616 -0.68 19.86 -4.63
C ASP A 616 -1.74 20.38 -5.61
N PHE A 617 -2.75 19.56 -5.83
CA PHE A 617 -3.87 19.89 -6.72
C PHE A 617 -4.62 21.14 -6.28
N VAL A 618 -4.75 21.36 -4.96
CA VAL A 618 -5.46 22.51 -4.40
C VAL A 618 -4.75 23.81 -4.76
N LYS A 619 -3.43 23.82 -4.72
CA LYS A 619 -2.61 24.96 -5.13
C LYS A 619 -2.81 25.24 -6.62
N LEU A 620 -2.73 24.23 -7.47
CA LEU A 620 -2.93 24.36 -8.93
C LEU A 620 -4.36 24.77 -9.27
N GLU A 621 -5.38 24.24 -8.59
CA GLU A 621 -6.80 24.62 -8.80
C GLU A 621 -7.06 26.09 -8.42
N LYS A 622 -6.36 26.65 -7.45
CA LYS A 622 -6.50 28.05 -7.01
C LYS A 622 -5.64 29.03 -7.78
N GLU A 623 -4.63 28.56 -8.49
CA GLU A 623 -3.71 29.40 -9.25
C GLU A 623 -4.42 30.21 -10.34
N ASP A 624 -4.10 31.51 -10.47
CA ASP A 624 -4.53 32.30 -11.62
C ASP A 624 -3.66 31.96 -12.83
N ILE A 625 -4.19 31.10 -13.70
CA ILE A 625 -3.43 30.59 -14.87
C ILE A 625 -3.10 31.69 -15.88
N PHE A 626 -3.83 32.82 -15.90
CA PHE A 626 -3.64 33.89 -16.89
C PHE A 626 -2.40 34.76 -16.63
N ASP A 627 -1.71 34.57 -15.51
CA ASP A 627 -0.41 35.15 -15.23
C ASP A 627 0.75 34.36 -15.85
N ASN A 628 0.48 33.16 -16.37
CA ASN A 628 1.45 32.20 -16.92
C ASN A 628 1.49 32.20 -18.46
N ASN A 629 2.50 31.51 -19.03
CA ASN A 629 2.51 31.16 -20.46
C ASN A 629 1.46 30.07 -20.71
N ILE A 630 0.35 30.45 -21.35
CA ILE A 630 -0.76 29.54 -21.61
C ILE A 630 -1.06 29.42 -23.10
N TYR A 631 -1.57 28.25 -23.47
CA TYR A 631 -2.16 27.98 -24.77
C TYR A 631 -3.65 27.67 -24.59
N GLU A 632 -4.51 28.45 -25.25
CA GLU A 632 -5.94 28.19 -25.26
C GLU A 632 -6.31 27.37 -26.49
N ILE A 633 -7.17 26.37 -26.30
CA ILE A 633 -7.68 25.52 -27.36
C ILE A 633 -9.09 26.00 -27.73
N ASN A 634 -9.24 26.52 -28.94
CA ASN A 634 -10.50 26.95 -29.53
C ASN A 634 -10.81 26.08 -30.76
N GLY A 635 -11.53 24.98 -30.56
CA GLY A 635 -11.68 23.94 -31.58
C GLY A 635 -10.33 23.35 -31.98
N ASN A 636 -9.97 23.46 -33.26
CA ASN A 636 -8.67 22.99 -33.77
C ASN A 636 -7.57 24.06 -33.75
N ILE A 637 -7.80 25.21 -33.11
CA ILE A 637 -6.85 26.33 -33.13
C ILE A 637 -6.18 26.43 -31.76
N ILE A 638 -4.85 26.43 -31.76
CA ILE A 638 -4.02 26.65 -30.59
C ILE A 638 -3.64 28.13 -30.55
N VAL A 639 -4.06 28.85 -29.51
CA VAL A 639 -3.82 30.30 -29.39
C VAL A 639 -2.90 30.56 -28.18
N PRO A 640 -1.65 31.03 -28.43
CA PRO A 640 -0.80 31.47 -27.32
C PRO A 640 -1.35 32.74 -26.70
N ARG A 641 -1.55 32.76 -25.37
CA ARG A 641 -1.94 33.93 -24.60
C ARG A 641 -0.80 34.39 -23.69
N LYS A 642 -0.40 35.65 -23.85
CA LYS A 642 0.57 36.31 -22.95
C LYS A 642 -0.10 37.45 -22.19
N GLY A 643 -0.14 37.34 -20.84
CA GLY A 643 -0.61 38.42 -19.97
C GLY A 643 -2.12 38.59 -19.85
N LYS A 644 -2.54 39.35 -18.82
CA LYS A 644 -3.94 39.63 -18.50
C LYS A 644 -4.68 40.30 -19.66
N THR A 645 -5.31 39.53 -20.50
CA THR A 645 -6.38 40.04 -21.32
C THR A 645 -7.63 40.07 -20.43
N LYS A 646 -8.14 41.25 -20.07
CA LYS A 646 -9.41 41.39 -19.37
C LYS A 646 -10.47 40.63 -20.15
N ILE A 647 -10.93 39.52 -19.57
CA ILE A 647 -12.16 38.90 -20.05
C ILE A 647 -13.27 39.92 -19.75
N LEU A 648 -13.83 40.53 -20.78
CA LEU A 648 -15.06 41.31 -20.65
C LEU A 648 -16.13 40.34 -20.12
N LYS A 649 -16.70 40.74 -18.96
CA LYS A 649 -17.82 40.03 -18.31
C LYS A 649 -19.01 39.88 -19.21
#